data_47df982ca7a5f1d380e23703f540c668
#
_entry.id   47df982ca7a5f1d380e23703f540c668
#
_cell.length_a   1.000
_cell.length_b   1.000
_cell.length_c   1.000
_cell.angle_alpha   90.00
_cell.angle_beta   90.00
_cell.angle_gamma   90.00
#
_symmetry.space_group_name_H-M   'P 1'
#
loop_
_entity.id
_entity.type
_entity.pdbx_description
1 polymer ?
#
loop_
_entity_poly.entity_id
_entity_poly.type
_entity_poly.pdbx_seq_one_letter_code
_entity_poly.pdbx_strand_id
1 'polypeptide(L)'
;MSLTNKRFRPALLSAAIAASTVSGAAFAQEEGNTELEEITVTGFRKSVMDSIGTKRDAKGVVEAISAEDIGKLPDSSIAESLARLPGLAAQRLDGRASRVTIRGFGENESATTFNGREQVSISDNRGVEFDLYPSEIMSAVTVHKTPTADLEAEGIAGVIDMQTISPLERGERVVQFNGQMEMTSFDKLNPDGEDQGQRATFSYVDQFADDTVGVAFAYSTMSSPNQEERWNAWGYLDYLDTDGNLFLGGAKPFVRSSVLDRDSAMLVVEAQPTERLNMTFDALYVDFVDEKILRGIEIPYGWGQSSTASITSMGEVENGYYTSGTTEGEHLVVRNDLETREAELSSFGFNTKFDASETLQLEFDVSHSAVERQIWSYESYAGTGRGSSQGINDELSFTLGSGAAGAMFESGIDYSDWDIIQLGGPLSWGGSAALNDSLGITGTELANTGQDGFINAPEIDDELTSLKLAATQMVEVGIVNEISYGVSYRDREKTKRSEGYFLTLTDFPSTVVVPDKYRLGTASLDFIGMGDMIAYDSAALLADGYYTLLQESLTNSSHLTKSWSVNEKVTAAFAQAEFETEVAGLALTGNAGLRYVYTELQSAGAAGSPDANGIIQTVPTDLSHDYSHLLPSLNMALALDDQQTVRFGAAKTISRARMDEMNASLSVSYSEQVNQEGYNWSISGGNPMLEPKEAIGVDLSYENYFVEDGYFSVALFWKDLSQWTFGGNYLVDLTGVTDPVSGEVPANPIALGSGTVNGGGGTLQGYELSVSLPFHVFNENLDGFGLIASHTGVSSDIQDPNGNDYELPGLSDSIQSMTAYYENYGFSARASMRKRADFKGEVYGIGFDAQQRNVVGETLVDAQIGYDFAESGIGGLEGLSVFLQGQNLTNEPFVTKNGATIQDYQNYGKTYLMGFSYKL
;
A
#
# COMPACT_ATOMS: atom_id res chain seq x y z
N MET A 1 -29.86 4.14 -9.05
CA MET A 1 -29.51 3.40 -7.84
C MET A 1 -29.52 4.38 -6.67
N SER A 2 -30.20 4.06 -5.59
CA SER A 2 -30.40 4.98 -4.44
C SER A 2 -29.16 4.89 -3.56
N LEU A 3 -28.34 5.95 -3.54
CA LEU A 3 -27.27 6.13 -2.56
C LEU A 3 -27.96 6.37 -1.20
N THR A 4 -28.16 5.31 -0.44
CA THR A 4 -28.59 5.42 0.96
C THR A 4 -27.36 5.60 1.83
N ASN A 5 -27.05 6.85 2.16
CA ASN A 5 -26.14 7.22 3.24
C ASN A 5 -26.55 6.49 4.54
N LYS A 6 -25.93 5.39 4.86
CA LYS A 6 -25.94 4.78 6.19
C LYS A 6 -24.86 5.44 7.05
N ARG A 7 -25.05 6.70 7.42
CA ARG A 7 -24.30 7.29 8.51
C ARG A 7 -24.68 6.57 9.81
N PHE A 8 -23.77 5.81 10.35
CA PHE A 8 -23.88 5.25 11.69
C PHE A 8 -23.94 6.42 12.68
N ARG A 9 -25.02 6.52 13.43
CA ARG A 9 -25.25 7.61 14.39
C ARG A 9 -24.43 7.36 15.65
N PRO A 10 -23.76 8.38 16.24
CA PRO A 10 -22.94 8.26 17.45
C PRO A 10 -23.74 8.02 18.75
N ALA A 11 -24.90 7.35 18.66
CA ALA A 11 -25.77 7.08 19.81
C ALA A 11 -25.27 5.95 20.75
N LEU A 12 -24.30 5.13 20.30
CA LEU A 12 -23.73 4.06 21.12
C LEU A 12 -22.59 4.53 22.04
N LEU A 13 -21.89 5.60 21.68
CA LEU A 13 -20.82 6.16 22.52
C LEU A 13 -21.37 6.82 23.80
N SER A 14 -22.56 7.41 23.71
CA SER A 14 -23.22 8.06 24.87
C SER A 14 -23.75 7.06 25.91
N ALA A 15 -23.97 5.81 25.53
CA ALA A 15 -24.44 4.77 26.46
C ALA A 15 -23.29 4.10 27.25
N ALA A 16 -22.08 4.04 26.68
CA ALA A 16 -20.93 3.47 27.34
C ALA A 16 -20.35 4.39 28.42
N ILE A 17 -20.42 5.72 28.20
CA ILE A 17 -19.93 6.71 29.18
C ILE A 17 -20.85 6.82 30.40
N ALA A 18 -22.12 6.52 30.28
CA ALA A 18 -23.09 6.56 31.39
C ALA A 18 -23.02 5.34 32.33
N ALA A 19 -22.41 4.26 31.93
CA ALA A 19 -22.32 3.03 32.73
C ALA A 19 -21.09 2.98 33.68
N SER A 20 -20.10 3.86 33.51
CA SER A 20 -18.81 3.81 34.25
C SER A 20 -18.77 4.67 35.53
N THR A 21 -19.83 5.37 35.90
CA THR A 21 -19.80 6.33 37.03
C THR A 21 -20.28 5.77 38.39
N VAL A 22 -20.49 4.47 38.55
CA VAL A 22 -20.89 3.91 39.84
C VAL A 22 -20.00 2.72 40.21
N SER A 23 -18.90 2.96 40.90
CA SER A 23 -18.35 2.03 41.89
C SER A 23 -17.38 2.76 42.84
N GLY A 24 -17.77 2.82 44.07
CA GLY A 24 -17.11 3.58 45.10
C GLY A 24 -15.85 2.92 45.68
N ALA A 25 -15.02 3.74 46.23
CA ALA A 25 -13.76 3.48 46.84
C ALA A 25 -13.82 2.49 48.03
N ALA A 26 -12.87 1.55 48.08
CA ALA A 26 -12.48 0.84 49.31
C ALA A 26 -10.99 1.09 49.52
N PHE A 27 -10.65 1.72 50.66
CA PHE A 27 -9.30 1.90 51.13
C PHE A 27 -8.77 0.60 51.75
N ALA A 28 -7.62 0.13 51.31
CA ALA A 28 -6.82 -0.83 52.06
C ALA A 28 -5.47 -0.19 52.49
N GLN A 29 -5.07 -0.46 53.70
CA GLN A 29 -3.97 0.15 54.43
C GLN A 29 -2.69 -0.67 54.22
N GLU A 30 -1.61 0.00 53.96
CA GLU A 30 -0.28 -0.51 53.64
C GLU A 30 0.49 -0.96 54.89
N GLU A 31 1.15 -2.10 54.83
CA GLU A 31 2.31 -2.41 55.70
C GLU A 31 3.55 -2.47 54.78
N GLY A 32 4.52 -1.66 55.13
CA GLY A 32 5.72 -1.44 54.33
C GLY A 32 6.67 -2.65 54.31
N ASN A 33 7.11 -2.95 53.11
CA ASN A 33 8.30 -3.74 52.83
C ASN A 33 9.20 -2.93 51.91
N THR A 34 10.42 -2.66 52.30
CA THR A 34 11.44 -2.04 51.46
C THR A 34 11.97 -3.10 50.49
N GLU A 35 11.30 -3.31 49.42
CA GLU A 35 11.87 -3.94 48.23
C GLU A 35 12.56 -2.85 47.38
N LEU A 36 13.68 -3.22 46.82
CA LEU A 36 14.38 -2.42 45.82
C LEU A 36 13.35 -2.05 44.73
N GLU A 37 13.16 -0.75 44.48
CA GLU A 37 12.32 -0.26 43.40
C GLU A 37 12.88 -0.85 42.09
N GLU A 38 12.21 -1.84 41.54
CA GLU A 38 12.39 -2.29 40.19
C GLU A 38 11.90 -1.13 39.34
N ILE A 39 12.83 -0.43 38.69
CA ILE A 39 12.48 0.67 37.78
C ILE A 39 11.70 0.08 36.61
N THR A 40 10.38 0.18 36.67
CA THR A 40 9.52 -0.27 35.57
C THR A 40 9.74 0.68 34.39
N VAL A 41 10.50 0.25 33.40
CA VAL A 41 10.68 0.96 32.14
C VAL A 41 9.37 0.88 31.35
N THR A 42 8.82 2.02 30.97
CA THR A 42 7.59 2.15 30.18
C THR A 42 7.87 2.97 28.93
N GLY A 43 6.92 3.06 28.02
CA GLY A 43 7.02 3.94 26.85
C GLY A 43 7.96 3.44 25.75
N PHE A 44 8.63 4.37 25.08
CA PHE A 44 9.46 4.08 23.92
C PHE A 44 10.67 3.19 24.24
N ARG A 45 11.33 3.40 25.39
CA ARG A 45 12.48 2.57 25.81
C ARG A 45 12.07 1.11 26.00
N LYS A 46 10.89 0.85 26.59
CA LYS A 46 10.37 -0.51 26.72
C LYS A 46 10.12 -1.16 25.37
N SER A 47 9.47 -0.45 24.46
CA SER A 47 9.25 -0.92 23.08
C SER A 47 10.58 -1.31 22.40
N VAL A 48 11.64 -0.52 22.58
CA VAL A 48 12.98 -0.83 22.07
C VAL A 48 13.55 -2.08 22.72
N MET A 49 13.45 -2.23 24.03
CA MET A 49 13.94 -3.42 24.77
C MET A 49 13.20 -4.69 24.33
N ASP A 50 11.88 -4.65 24.24
CA ASP A 50 11.06 -5.78 23.80
C ASP A 50 11.39 -6.18 22.35
N SER A 51 11.59 -5.19 21.47
CA SER A 51 12.02 -5.41 20.08
C SER A 51 13.42 -6.05 19.98
N ILE A 52 14.36 -5.60 20.81
CA ILE A 52 15.72 -6.17 20.93
C ILE A 52 15.62 -7.62 21.47
N GLY A 53 14.78 -7.86 22.46
CA GLY A 53 14.52 -9.18 23.04
C GLY A 53 14.03 -10.17 21.98
N THR A 54 13.00 -9.80 21.23
CA THR A 54 12.46 -10.60 20.12
C THR A 54 13.54 -10.95 19.09
N LYS A 55 14.39 -9.98 18.72
CA LYS A 55 15.51 -10.19 17.77
C LYS A 55 16.55 -11.14 18.37
N ARG A 56 16.91 -10.96 19.65
CA ARG A 56 17.90 -11.76 20.36
C ARG A 56 17.49 -13.24 20.47
N ASP A 57 16.22 -13.49 20.76
CA ASP A 57 15.69 -14.85 21.02
C ASP A 57 15.40 -15.62 19.72
N ALA A 58 15.27 -14.94 18.59
CA ALA A 58 15.02 -15.56 17.30
C ALA A 58 16.19 -16.44 16.86
N LYS A 59 15.92 -17.55 16.16
CA LYS A 59 16.94 -18.42 15.54
C LYS A 59 17.38 -17.91 14.16
N GLY A 60 16.45 -17.33 13.42
CA GLY A 60 16.69 -16.70 12.13
C GLY A 60 17.05 -15.21 12.22
N VAL A 61 17.20 -14.56 11.07
CA VAL A 61 17.38 -13.11 10.98
C VAL A 61 16.01 -12.45 10.98
N VAL A 62 15.68 -11.74 12.05
CA VAL A 62 14.41 -11.04 12.22
C VAL A 62 14.62 -9.59 12.65
N GLU A 63 13.63 -8.76 12.37
CA GLU A 63 13.46 -7.44 12.97
C GLU A 63 12.08 -7.36 13.61
N ALA A 64 11.93 -6.59 14.67
CA ALA A 64 10.65 -6.44 15.36
C ALA A 64 10.41 -5.00 15.80
N ILE A 65 9.16 -4.63 15.91
CA ILE A 65 8.68 -3.41 16.56
C ILE A 65 7.59 -3.85 17.52
N SER A 66 7.77 -3.52 18.80
CA SER A 66 6.77 -3.73 19.83
C SER A 66 6.06 -2.41 20.14
N ALA A 67 4.79 -2.48 20.54
CA ALA A 67 4.05 -1.29 20.95
C ALA A 67 4.63 -0.65 22.21
N GLU A 68 4.61 0.69 22.30
CA GLU A 68 5.02 1.42 23.52
C GLU A 68 4.08 1.12 24.68
N ASP A 69 2.80 0.92 24.39
CA ASP A 69 1.73 0.47 25.28
C ASP A 69 0.68 -0.27 24.42
N ILE A 70 -0.37 -0.80 25.05
CA ILE A 70 -1.42 -1.52 24.31
C ILE A 70 -1.99 -0.62 23.20
N GLY A 71 -1.86 -1.09 21.95
CA GLY A 71 -2.38 -0.37 20.80
C GLY A 71 -1.70 0.97 20.52
N LYS A 72 -0.42 1.13 20.85
CA LYS A 72 0.36 2.32 20.52
C LYS A 72 1.71 1.95 19.93
N LEU A 73 1.73 1.68 18.64
CA LEU A 73 2.99 1.62 17.90
C LEU A 73 3.69 3.00 17.90
N PRO A 74 5.03 3.05 17.77
CA PRO A 74 5.80 4.30 17.85
C PRO A 74 5.37 5.38 16.86
N ASP A 75 4.68 5.02 15.78
CA ASP A 75 4.28 5.90 14.69
C ASP A 75 2.78 5.86 14.40
N SER A 76 2.31 6.77 13.55
CA SER A 76 0.90 6.88 13.17
C SER A 76 0.41 5.76 12.25
N SER A 77 1.32 5.04 11.59
CA SER A 77 1.01 3.88 10.77
C SER A 77 2.01 2.75 10.94
N ILE A 78 1.58 1.53 10.65
CA ILE A 78 2.44 0.34 10.66
C ILE A 78 3.60 0.50 9.67
N ALA A 79 3.34 0.99 8.46
CA ALA A 79 4.35 1.17 7.43
C ALA A 79 5.44 2.19 7.84
N GLU A 80 5.07 3.27 8.53
CA GLU A 80 6.02 4.24 9.07
C GLU A 80 6.91 3.63 10.14
N SER A 81 6.34 2.85 11.04
CA SER A 81 7.07 2.13 12.07
C SER A 81 8.07 1.15 11.43
N LEU A 82 7.62 0.35 10.46
CA LEU A 82 8.47 -0.61 9.74
C LEU A 82 9.61 0.07 8.98
N ALA A 83 9.41 1.25 8.42
CA ALA A 83 10.43 2.01 7.69
C ALA A 83 11.60 2.50 8.58
N ARG A 84 11.55 2.33 9.89
CA ARG A 84 12.66 2.58 10.80
C ARG A 84 13.60 1.39 10.96
N LEU A 85 13.13 0.18 10.61
CA LEU A 85 13.90 -1.04 10.71
C LEU A 85 14.97 -1.13 9.62
N PRO A 86 16.12 -1.78 9.90
CA PRO A 86 17.14 -1.99 8.89
C PRO A 86 16.60 -2.74 7.68
N GLY A 87 16.92 -2.27 6.47
CA GLY A 87 16.53 -2.91 5.22
C GLY A 87 15.09 -2.68 4.78
N LEU A 88 14.29 -1.92 5.53
CA LEU A 88 12.92 -1.62 5.18
C LEU A 88 12.76 -0.15 4.76
N ALA A 89 11.86 0.09 3.80
CA ALA A 89 11.44 1.43 3.43
C ALA A 89 9.95 1.46 3.13
N ALA A 90 9.29 2.55 3.49
CA ALA A 90 7.90 2.77 3.12
C ALA A 90 7.81 3.54 1.79
N GLN A 91 6.76 3.29 1.04
CA GLN A 91 6.34 4.09 -0.10
C GLN A 91 5.05 4.82 0.29
N ARG A 92 5.04 6.13 0.02
CA ARG A 92 3.85 6.95 0.24
C ARG A 92 2.91 6.86 -0.96
N LEU A 93 1.63 6.66 -0.67
CA LEU A 93 0.53 6.82 -1.61
C LEU A 93 -0.39 7.89 -1.04
N ASP A 94 -0.73 8.88 -1.85
CA ASP A 94 -1.60 9.99 -1.41
C ASP A 94 -1.15 10.65 -0.09
N GLY A 95 0.17 10.78 0.09
CA GLY A 95 0.78 11.38 1.29
C GLY A 95 0.95 10.46 2.50
N ARG A 96 0.36 9.26 2.49
CA ARG A 96 0.42 8.29 3.60
C ARG A 96 1.37 7.15 3.27
N ALA A 97 2.12 6.66 4.28
CA ALA A 97 2.91 5.45 4.14
C ALA A 97 1.99 4.23 4.10
N SER A 98 1.84 3.62 2.94
CA SER A 98 0.91 2.52 2.70
C SER A 98 1.61 1.21 2.38
N ARG A 99 2.70 1.23 1.63
CA ARG A 99 3.42 0.05 1.18
C ARG A 99 4.82 -0.02 1.78
N VAL A 100 5.33 -1.24 1.96
CA VAL A 100 6.65 -1.48 2.55
C VAL A 100 7.49 -2.33 1.60
N THR A 101 8.75 -1.93 1.41
CA THR A 101 9.76 -2.72 0.71
C THR A 101 10.74 -3.31 1.71
N ILE A 102 11.19 -4.55 1.47
CA ILE A 102 12.20 -5.24 2.26
C ILE A 102 13.42 -5.49 1.39
N ARG A 103 14.58 -4.90 1.73
CA ARG A 103 15.84 -5.05 0.98
C ARG A 103 15.69 -4.72 -0.51
N GLY A 104 14.80 -3.79 -0.83
CA GLY A 104 14.55 -3.34 -2.20
C GLY A 104 13.51 -4.15 -2.97
N PHE A 105 12.96 -5.21 -2.42
CA PHE A 105 11.82 -5.91 -3.00
C PHE A 105 10.52 -5.22 -2.61
N GLY A 106 9.59 -5.11 -3.57
CA GLY A 106 8.28 -4.53 -3.37
C GLY A 106 7.34 -5.39 -2.52
N GLU A 107 6.13 -4.89 -2.32
CA GLU A 107 5.10 -5.55 -1.50
C GLU A 107 4.63 -6.88 -2.09
N ASN A 108 4.72 -7.07 -3.41
CA ASN A 108 4.33 -8.32 -4.07
C ASN A 108 5.36 -9.44 -3.93
N GLU A 109 6.58 -9.14 -3.49
CA GLU A 109 7.64 -10.09 -3.21
C GLU A 109 7.78 -10.41 -1.71
N SER A 110 7.03 -9.73 -0.85
CA SER A 110 6.87 -10.04 0.57
C SER A 110 5.50 -10.65 0.85
N ALA A 111 5.39 -11.38 1.94
CA ALA A 111 4.10 -11.82 2.44
C ALA A 111 3.76 -11.07 3.73
N THR A 112 2.48 -10.82 3.94
CA THR A 112 1.99 -10.20 5.17
C THR A 112 1.02 -11.15 5.86
N THR A 113 1.25 -11.36 7.15
CA THR A 113 0.40 -12.20 8.00
C THR A 113 -0.17 -11.41 9.17
N PHE A 114 -1.28 -11.90 9.69
CA PHE A 114 -1.90 -11.45 10.92
C PHE A 114 -2.02 -12.65 11.85
N ASN A 115 -1.30 -12.61 12.99
CA ASN A 115 -1.14 -13.77 13.89
C ASN A 115 -0.68 -15.04 13.13
N GLY A 116 0.30 -14.89 12.21
CA GLY A 116 0.85 -15.99 11.40
C GLY A 116 0.00 -16.46 10.23
N ARG A 117 -1.15 -15.81 9.93
CA ARG A 117 -2.07 -16.17 8.84
C ARG A 117 -2.04 -15.14 7.73
N GLU A 118 -1.85 -15.58 6.48
CA GLU A 118 -1.81 -14.71 5.31
C GLU A 118 -3.09 -13.87 5.19
N GLN A 119 -2.96 -12.61 4.76
CA GLN A 119 -4.06 -11.67 4.65
C GLN A 119 -4.42 -11.37 3.20
N VAL A 120 -5.68 -10.98 3.01
CA VAL A 120 -6.22 -10.44 1.75
C VAL A 120 -5.76 -9.00 1.52
N SER A 121 -5.91 -8.49 0.30
CA SER A 121 -5.43 -7.18 -0.11
C SER A 121 -6.49 -6.43 -0.93
N ILE A 122 -6.63 -5.12 -0.67
CA ILE A 122 -7.47 -4.21 -1.47
C ILE A 122 -6.82 -3.81 -2.80
N SER A 123 -5.54 -4.14 -3.03
CA SER A 123 -4.86 -3.89 -4.30
C SER A 123 -5.28 -4.91 -5.37
N ASP A 124 -4.90 -4.66 -6.62
CA ASP A 124 -5.08 -5.60 -7.73
C ASP A 124 -4.27 -6.91 -7.57
N ASN A 125 -3.38 -6.94 -6.55
CA ASN A 125 -2.40 -7.99 -6.33
C ASN A 125 -2.45 -8.58 -4.92
N ARG A 126 -1.28 -9.08 -4.44
CA ARG A 126 -1.13 -9.75 -3.13
C ARG A 126 -0.62 -8.82 -2.04
N GLY A 127 0.10 -7.77 -2.45
CA GLY A 127 0.72 -6.83 -1.51
C GLY A 127 -0.32 -6.15 -0.64
N VAL A 128 -0.11 -6.22 0.67
CA VAL A 128 -1.01 -5.61 1.65
C VAL A 128 -0.72 -4.12 1.77
N GLU A 129 -1.75 -3.32 1.78
CA GLU A 129 -1.68 -1.89 2.08
C GLU A 129 -1.89 -1.67 3.58
N PHE A 130 -0.84 -1.20 4.28
CA PHE A 130 -0.82 -1.12 5.74
C PHE A 130 -1.68 0.00 6.33
N ASP A 131 -2.16 0.94 5.53
CA ASP A 131 -3.12 1.96 5.95
C ASP A 131 -4.53 1.41 6.19
N LEU A 132 -4.84 0.24 5.65
CA LEU A 132 -6.06 -0.51 5.98
C LEU A 132 -6.02 -1.07 7.41
N TYR A 133 -4.83 -1.47 7.90
CA TYR A 133 -4.70 -2.10 9.21
C TYR A 133 -4.47 -1.06 10.31
N PRO A 134 -5.28 -1.08 11.39
CA PRO A 134 -5.18 -0.09 12.46
C PRO A 134 -3.94 -0.36 13.33
N SER A 135 -2.95 0.55 13.25
CA SER A 135 -1.76 0.50 14.13
C SER A 135 -2.11 0.61 15.61
N GLU A 136 -3.28 1.16 15.89
CA GLU A 136 -3.80 1.46 17.22
C GLU A 136 -4.23 0.23 18.02
N ILE A 137 -4.33 -0.93 17.38
CA ILE A 137 -4.78 -2.17 18.03
C ILE A 137 -3.76 -3.32 17.90
N MET A 138 -2.60 -3.06 17.27
CA MET A 138 -1.52 -4.02 17.15
C MET A 138 -0.60 -3.96 18.38
N SER A 139 -0.07 -5.12 18.81
CA SER A 139 0.89 -5.22 19.91
C SER A 139 2.33 -5.28 19.43
N ALA A 140 2.57 -5.91 18.30
CA ALA A 140 3.89 -6.04 17.70
C ALA A 140 3.79 -6.30 16.18
N VAL A 141 4.89 -6.03 15.50
CA VAL A 141 5.09 -6.44 14.10
C VAL A 141 6.48 -7.04 13.99
N THR A 142 6.56 -8.27 13.50
CA THR A 142 7.82 -9.00 13.32
C THR A 142 8.08 -9.22 11.83
N VAL A 143 9.30 -8.93 11.39
CA VAL A 143 9.73 -9.13 10.01
C VAL A 143 10.74 -10.26 9.94
N HIS A 144 10.33 -11.38 9.36
CA HIS A 144 11.17 -12.55 9.14
C HIS A 144 11.92 -12.38 7.81
N LYS A 145 13.23 -12.11 7.87
CA LYS A 145 14.09 -11.96 6.68
C LYS A 145 14.64 -13.29 6.18
N THR A 146 14.70 -14.30 7.05
CA THR A 146 15.03 -15.69 6.71
C THR A 146 13.85 -16.58 7.06
N PRO A 147 13.38 -17.44 6.13
CA PRO A 147 12.22 -18.29 6.35
C PRO A 147 12.54 -19.51 7.19
N THR A 148 11.51 -20.07 7.80
CA THR A 148 11.48 -21.41 8.38
C THR A 148 10.47 -22.28 7.62
N ALA A 149 10.55 -23.60 7.73
CA ALA A 149 9.68 -24.48 6.94
C ALA A 149 8.22 -24.48 7.42
N ASP A 150 7.96 -24.13 8.66
CA ASP A 150 6.63 -24.02 9.29
C ASP A 150 5.91 -22.69 9.00
N LEU A 151 6.63 -21.70 8.48
CA LEU A 151 6.07 -20.39 8.15
C LEU A 151 5.08 -20.50 6.99
N GLU A 152 3.86 -20.00 7.20
CA GLU A 152 2.72 -20.22 6.29
C GLU A 152 2.77 -19.42 4.98
N ALA A 153 3.53 -18.35 4.94
CA ALA A 153 3.54 -17.44 3.81
C ALA A 153 4.84 -17.54 3.00
N GLU A 154 4.72 -17.47 1.68
CA GLU A 154 5.85 -17.45 0.76
C GLU A 154 6.17 -16.03 0.33
N GLY A 155 7.40 -15.57 0.55
CA GLY A 155 7.91 -14.26 0.11
C GLY A 155 9.41 -14.30 -0.10
N ILE A 156 9.87 -13.87 -1.27
CA ILE A 156 11.31 -13.77 -1.57
C ILE A 156 11.97 -12.72 -0.67
N ALA A 157 11.28 -11.62 -0.40
CA ALA A 157 11.76 -10.54 0.45
C ALA A 157 11.80 -10.92 1.93
N GLY A 158 10.75 -11.61 2.38
CA GLY A 158 10.52 -12.00 3.77
C GLY A 158 9.02 -11.99 4.10
N VAL A 159 8.71 -12.17 5.38
CA VAL A 159 7.34 -12.18 5.89
C VAL A 159 7.20 -11.12 6.97
N ILE A 160 6.17 -10.28 6.86
CA ILE A 160 5.77 -9.28 7.86
C ILE A 160 4.59 -9.87 8.63
N ASP A 161 4.78 -10.15 9.92
CA ASP A 161 3.73 -10.69 10.80
C ASP A 161 3.24 -9.63 11.78
N MET A 162 1.99 -9.22 11.62
CA MET A 162 1.29 -8.33 12.53
C MET A 162 0.66 -9.14 13.65
N GLN A 163 0.91 -8.74 14.90
CA GLN A 163 0.54 -9.51 16.07
C GLN A 163 -0.41 -8.74 16.98
N THR A 164 -1.42 -9.42 17.48
CA THR A 164 -2.33 -8.89 18.50
C THR A 164 -1.81 -9.20 19.89
N ILE A 165 -2.39 -8.54 20.89
CA ILE A 165 -2.07 -8.82 22.28
C ILE A 165 -2.56 -10.20 22.69
N SER A 166 -1.75 -10.91 23.49
CA SER A 166 -2.18 -12.11 24.22
C SER A 166 -2.74 -11.69 25.59
N PRO A 167 -4.06 -11.81 25.82
CA PRO A 167 -4.65 -11.38 27.08
C PRO A 167 -4.24 -12.26 28.28
N LEU A 168 -3.91 -13.54 28.09
CA LEU A 168 -3.44 -14.39 29.19
C LEU A 168 -1.97 -14.09 29.56
N GLU A 169 -1.10 -13.83 28.59
CA GLU A 169 0.30 -13.45 28.87
C GLU A 169 0.39 -12.08 29.55
N ARG A 170 -0.53 -11.16 29.23
CA ARG A 170 -0.56 -9.84 29.84
C ARG A 170 -0.72 -9.93 31.37
N GLY A 171 -1.55 -10.84 31.87
CA GLY A 171 -1.70 -11.12 33.26
C GLY A 171 -2.29 -10.00 34.13
N GLU A 172 -2.68 -8.86 33.51
CA GLU A 172 -3.28 -7.71 34.20
C GLU A 172 -4.46 -7.13 33.45
N ARG A 173 -5.42 -6.62 34.22
CA ARG A 173 -6.54 -5.86 33.62
C ARG A 173 -6.06 -4.51 33.15
N VAL A 174 -6.39 -4.17 31.90
CA VAL A 174 -6.11 -2.85 31.32
C VAL A 174 -7.37 -2.27 30.68
N VAL A 175 -7.67 -1.02 30.99
CA VAL A 175 -8.69 -0.22 30.30
C VAL A 175 -8.02 1.06 29.84
N GLN A 176 -7.97 1.30 28.56
CA GLN A 176 -7.23 2.44 27.99
C GLN A 176 -8.09 3.21 26.98
N PHE A 177 -7.96 4.53 27.03
CA PHE A 177 -8.58 5.47 26.09
C PHE A 177 -7.48 6.33 25.48
N ASN A 178 -7.39 6.38 24.16
CA ASN A 178 -6.52 7.29 23.43
C ASN A 178 -7.39 8.27 22.64
N GLY A 179 -6.98 9.52 22.60
CA GLY A 179 -7.59 10.56 21.77
C GLY A 179 -6.54 11.42 21.12
N GLN A 180 -6.76 11.78 19.86
CA GLN A 180 -5.80 12.55 19.07
C GLN A 180 -6.54 13.49 18.12
N MET A 181 -6.01 14.69 17.97
CA MET A 181 -6.40 15.64 16.92
C MET A 181 -5.25 15.79 15.94
N GLU A 182 -5.58 15.96 14.68
CA GLU A 182 -4.66 16.11 13.56
C GLU A 182 -4.99 17.38 12.78
N MET A 183 -3.96 18.10 12.30
CA MET A 183 -4.10 19.26 11.42
C MET A 183 -2.99 19.25 10.36
N THR A 184 -3.34 19.60 9.13
CA THR A 184 -2.37 19.85 8.06
C THR A 184 -1.81 21.27 8.13
N SER A 185 -0.63 21.50 7.53
CA SER A 185 -0.04 22.84 7.43
C SER A 185 -0.63 23.68 6.31
N PHE A 186 -1.33 23.04 5.39
CA PHE A 186 -2.16 23.74 4.41
C PHE A 186 -3.52 24.09 5.03
N ASP A 187 -4.03 25.28 4.73
CA ASP A 187 -5.47 25.55 4.86
C ASP A 187 -6.23 24.68 3.84
N LYS A 188 -7.55 24.68 3.88
CA LYS A 188 -8.38 23.98 2.91
C LYS A 188 -8.06 24.44 1.49
N LEU A 189 -7.45 23.57 0.69
CA LEU A 189 -7.15 23.84 -0.72
C LEU A 189 -8.40 23.81 -1.60
N ASN A 190 -9.42 23.02 -1.19
CA ASN A 190 -10.74 23.01 -1.80
C ASN A 190 -11.78 23.57 -0.82
N PRO A 191 -12.76 24.39 -1.28
CA PRO A 191 -13.75 25.03 -0.41
C PRO A 191 -14.56 24.06 0.46
N ASP A 192 -14.81 22.86 -0.05
CA ASP A 192 -15.53 21.76 0.58
C ASP A 192 -14.62 20.68 1.18
N GLY A 193 -13.29 20.89 1.19
CA GLY A 193 -12.31 20.01 1.81
C GLY A 193 -12.24 20.16 3.33
N GLU A 194 -11.50 19.27 4.01
CA GLU A 194 -11.21 19.31 5.44
C GLU A 194 -9.70 19.34 5.71
N ASP A 195 -9.28 20.13 6.69
CA ASP A 195 -7.88 20.34 7.09
C ASP A 195 -7.58 19.86 8.52
N GLN A 196 -8.62 19.42 9.25
CA GLN A 196 -8.53 18.92 10.62
C GLN A 196 -9.17 17.56 10.76
N GLY A 197 -8.54 16.69 11.53
CA GLY A 197 -8.97 15.33 11.78
C GLY A 197 -8.91 14.95 13.25
N GLN A 198 -9.37 13.73 13.52
CA GLN A 198 -9.39 13.18 14.87
C GLN A 198 -9.26 11.66 14.84
N ARG A 199 -8.75 11.15 15.96
CA ARG A 199 -8.62 9.70 16.17
C ARG A 199 -8.97 9.40 17.62
N ALA A 200 -9.72 8.30 17.84
CA ALA A 200 -10.02 7.82 19.18
C ALA A 200 -9.91 6.30 19.21
N THR A 201 -9.32 5.77 20.29
CA THR A 201 -9.19 4.32 20.50
C THR A 201 -9.62 3.97 21.90
N PHE A 202 -10.34 2.89 22.04
CA PHE A 202 -10.68 2.23 23.30
C PHE A 202 -10.10 0.81 23.29
N SER A 203 -9.40 0.43 24.36
CA SER A 203 -8.85 -0.90 24.55
C SER A 203 -9.24 -1.46 25.93
N TYR A 204 -9.56 -2.72 25.95
CA TYR A 204 -9.89 -3.48 27.16
C TYR A 204 -9.21 -4.83 27.13
N VAL A 205 -8.48 -5.18 28.19
CA VAL A 205 -7.89 -6.50 28.40
C VAL A 205 -8.21 -6.93 29.82
N ASP A 206 -8.62 -8.18 29.99
CA ASP A 206 -8.89 -8.76 31.33
C ASP A 206 -8.80 -10.29 31.29
N GLN A 207 -8.62 -10.88 32.48
CA GLN A 207 -8.57 -12.31 32.68
C GLN A 207 -9.73 -12.74 33.60
N PHE A 208 -10.27 -13.94 33.35
CA PHE A 208 -11.42 -14.48 34.00
C PHE A 208 -11.18 -15.97 34.38
N ALA A 209 -12.03 -16.51 35.24
CA ALA A 209 -12.04 -17.93 35.61
C ALA A 209 -10.69 -18.43 36.16
N ASP A 210 -10.13 -17.71 37.15
CA ASP A 210 -8.82 -17.96 37.72
C ASP A 210 -7.71 -17.97 36.63
N ASP A 211 -7.69 -16.93 35.79
CA ASP A 211 -6.72 -16.67 34.73
C ASP A 211 -6.65 -17.76 33.63
N THR A 212 -7.73 -18.55 33.49
CA THR A 212 -7.86 -19.54 32.42
C THR A 212 -8.56 -19.04 31.15
N VAL A 213 -9.17 -17.87 31.22
CA VAL A 213 -9.81 -17.19 30.05
C VAL A 213 -9.36 -15.76 30.03
N GLY A 214 -8.72 -15.38 28.92
CA GLY A 214 -8.33 -14.00 28.63
C GLY A 214 -9.18 -13.40 27.52
N VAL A 215 -9.51 -12.11 27.63
CA VAL A 215 -10.25 -11.36 26.59
C VAL A 215 -9.53 -10.05 26.34
N ALA A 216 -9.25 -9.76 25.07
CA ALA A 216 -8.84 -8.44 24.63
C ALA A 216 -9.83 -7.93 23.59
N PHE A 217 -10.26 -6.69 23.75
CA PHE A 217 -11.11 -5.98 22.81
C PHE A 217 -10.55 -4.60 22.55
N ALA A 218 -10.52 -4.18 21.29
CA ALA A 218 -10.17 -2.81 20.93
C ALA A 218 -11.10 -2.30 19.84
N TYR A 219 -11.40 -1.00 19.91
CA TYR A 219 -12.13 -0.26 18.89
C TYR A 219 -11.37 1.03 18.58
N SER A 220 -11.17 1.34 17.31
CA SER A 220 -10.54 2.58 16.85
C SER A 220 -11.41 3.23 15.78
N THR A 221 -11.56 4.54 15.89
CA THR A 221 -12.15 5.39 14.85
C THR A 221 -11.19 6.50 14.48
N MET A 222 -11.08 6.79 13.18
CA MET A 222 -10.15 7.78 12.64
C MET A 222 -10.81 8.55 11.52
N SER A 223 -10.60 9.88 11.51
CA SER A 223 -10.82 10.75 10.37
C SER A 223 -9.53 11.55 10.17
N SER A 224 -8.83 11.30 9.06
CA SER A 224 -7.51 11.86 8.78
C SER A 224 -7.54 12.64 7.46
N PRO A 225 -7.46 13.97 7.50
CA PRO A 225 -7.43 14.81 6.31
C PRO A 225 -6.05 14.83 5.68
N ASN A 226 -6.00 15.04 4.38
CA ASN A 226 -4.78 15.37 3.66
C ASN A 226 -5.06 16.45 2.61
N GLN A 227 -4.08 17.33 2.41
CA GLN A 227 -4.10 18.40 1.42
C GLN A 227 -2.90 18.25 0.51
N GLU A 228 -3.08 18.44 -0.78
CA GLU A 228 -2.03 18.24 -1.77
C GLU A 228 -2.06 19.28 -2.87
N GLU A 229 -0.91 19.88 -3.15
CA GLU A 229 -0.62 20.59 -4.40
C GLU A 229 0.13 19.64 -5.32
N ARG A 230 -0.39 19.37 -6.52
CA ARG A 230 0.20 18.42 -7.44
C ARG A 230 0.42 19.00 -8.84
N TRP A 231 1.64 18.81 -9.32
CA TRP A 231 2.02 18.93 -10.71
C TRP A 231 2.15 17.56 -11.34
N ASN A 232 1.60 17.36 -12.55
CA ASN A 232 1.81 16.16 -13.32
C ASN A 232 2.00 16.52 -14.81
N ALA A 233 3.17 16.19 -15.37
CA ALA A 233 3.40 16.28 -16.80
C ALA A 233 2.94 14.97 -17.46
N TRP A 234 2.15 15.06 -18.54
CA TRP A 234 1.76 13.88 -19.30
C TRP A 234 2.94 13.26 -20.06
N GLY A 235 3.88 14.11 -20.47
CA GLY A 235 5.09 13.76 -21.20
C GLY A 235 5.57 14.92 -22.07
N TYR A 236 6.50 14.59 -22.96
CA TYR A 236 7.21 15.58 -23.76
C TYR A 236 7.23 15.17 -25.22
N LEU A 237 7.16 16.17 -26.11
CA LEU A 237 7.23 16.02 -27.57
C LEU A 237 8.69 16.06 -28.00
N ASP A 238 9.14 15.12 -28.81
CA ASP A 238 10.52 14.97 -29.29
C ASP A 238 10.70 15.22 -30.81
N TYR A 239 9.63 15.60 -31.50
CA TYR A 239 9.60 15.74 -32.97
C TYR A 239 9.52 17.20 -33.46
N LEU A 240 9.63 18.18 -32.58
CA LEU A 240 9.50 19.58 -32.92
C LEU A 240 10.75 20.18 -33.56
N ASP A 241 11.90 19.59 -33.34
CA ASP A 241 13.16 19.92 -33.97
C ASP A 241 13.91 18.69 -34.48
N THR A 242 15.06 18.89 -35.17
CA THR A 242 15.86 17.81 -35.75
C THR A 242 16.82 17.18 -34.75
N ASP A 243 16.98 17.80 -33.57
CA ASP A 243 17.92 17.37 -32.54
C ASP A 243 17.23 16.49 -31.48
N GLY A 244 15.90 16.37 -31.57
CA GLY A 244 15.08 15.57 -30.66
C GLY A 244 14.95 16.18 -29.26
N ASN A 245 15.04 17.52 -29.15
CA ASN A 245 14.83 18.20 -27.88
C ASN A 245 13.37 18.10 -27.46
N LEU A 246 13.16 17.95 -26.18
CA LEU A 246 11.87 17.66 -25.57
C LEU A 246 11.12 18.96 -25.21
N PHE A 247 9.87 19.07 -25.65
CA PHE A 247 8.97 20.17 -25.33
C PHE A 247 7.80 19.63 -24.51
N LEU A 248 7.31 20.39 -23.51
CA LEU A 248 6.19 19.96 -22.69
C LEU A 248 4.98 19.57 -23.56
N GLY A 249 4.56 18.32 -23.47
CA GLY A 249 3.49 17.76 -24.32
C GLY A 249 2.10 17.96 -23.75
N GLY A 250 1.99 18.10 -22.44
CA GLY A 250 0.77 18.36 -21.70
C GLY A 250 0.98 18.22 -20.20
N ALA A 251 0.01 18.70 -19.42
CA ALA A 251 0.06 18.68 -17.97
C ALA A 251 -1.33 18.59 -17.32
N LYS A 252 -1.39 18.08 -16.11
CA LYS A 252 -2.59 18.08 -15.24
C LYS A 252 -2.19 18.53 -13.83
N PRO A 253 -1.98 19.84 -13.61
CA PRO A 253 -1.84 20.37 -12.25
C PRO A 253 -3.19 20.43 -11.54
N PHE A 254 -3.19 20.12 -10.23
CA PHE A 254 -4.39 20.20 -9.41
C PHE A 254 -4.08 20.38 -7.91
N VAL A 255 -5.09 20.85 -7.18
CA VAL A 255 -5.14 20.77 -5.72
C VAL A 255 -6.11 19.67 -5.32
N ARG A 256 -5.72 18.91 -4.30
CA ARG A 256 -6.55 17.81 -3.77
C ARG A 256 -6.75 17.95 -2.27
N SER A 257 -7.98 17.78 -1.84
CA SER A 257 -8.33 17.58 -0.43
C SER A 257 -8.88 16.18 -0.28
N SER A 258 -8.37 15.41 0.66
CA SER A 258 -8.89 14.07 0.94
C SER A 258 -9.13 13.87 2.43
N VAL A 259 -10.05 12.97 2.75
CA VAL A 259 -10.33 12.52 4.12
C VAL A 259 -10.39 11.01 4.12
N LEU A 260 -9.58 10.40 4.97
CA LEU A 260 -9.63 8.97 5.24
C LEU A 260 -10.39 8.75 6.55
N ASP A 261 -11.58 8.17 6.46
CA ASP A 261 -12.35 7.68 7.58
C ASP A 261 -12.12 6.17 7.73
N ARG A 262 -11.85 5.71 8.96
CA ARG A 262 -11.65 4.30 9.25
C ARG A 262 -12.22 3.95 10.62
N ASP A 263 -13.12 2.97 10.66
CA ASP A 263 -13.62 2.33 11.86
C ASP A 263 -13.09 0.90 11.95
N SER A 264 -12.54 0.51 13.11
CA SER A 264 -11.93 -0.80 13.28
C SER A 264 -12.28 -1.41 14.62
N ALA A 265 -12.54 -2.70 14.62
CA ALA A 265 -12.79 -3.46 15.85
C ALA A 265 -11.98 -4.76 15.85
N MET A 266 -11.38 -5.08 16.98
CA MET A 266 -10.61 -6.30 17.21
C MET A 266 -11.09 -7.01 18.48
N LEU A 267 -11.17 -8.32 18.41
CA LEU A 267 -11.45 -9.19 19.56
C LEU A 267 -10.45 -10.34 19.57
N VAL A 268 -9.83 -10.58 20.72
CA VAL A 268 -9.05 -11.80 21.00
C VAL A 268 -9.61 -12.47 22.24
N VAL A 269 -9.87 -13.76 22.14
CA VAL A 269 -10.28 -14.60 23.26
C VAL A 269 -9.33 -15.78 23.36
N GLU A 270 -8.62 -15.87 24.46
CA GLU A 270 -7.77 -16.99 24.80
C GLU A 270 -8.42 -17.83 25.90
N ALA A 271 -8.31 -19.14 25.80
CA ALA A 271 -8.79 -20.05 26.82
C ALA A 271 -7.80 -21.18 27.05
N GLN A 272 -7.40 -21.38 28.31
CA GLN A 272 -6.57 -22.48 28.77
C GLN A 272 -7.33 -23.32 29.80
N PRO A 273 -8.38 -24.06 29.38
CA PRO A 273 -9.24 -24.79 30.31
C PRO A 273 -8.50 -25.92 31.05
N THR A 274 -7.36 -26.33 30.57
CA THR A 274 -6.42 -27.24 31.20
C THR A 274 -4.98 -26.84 30.89
N GLU A 275 -4.01 -27.26 31.69
CA GLU A 275 -2.58 -27.01 31.41
C GLU A 275 -2.09 -27.57 30.07
N ARG A 276 -2.90 -28.41 29.40
CA ARG A 276 -2.56 -29.09 28.15
C ARG A 276 -3.31 -28.56 26.91
N LEU A 277 -4.24 -27.65 27.07
CA LEU A 277 -5.08 -27.17 25.98
C LEU A 277 -5.12 -25.64 26.00
N ASN A 278 -4.55 -25.05 24.96
CA ASN A 278 -4.65 -23.64 24.69
C ASN A 278 -5.51 -23.42 23.43
N MET A 279 -6.41 -22.46 23.47
CA MET A 279 -7.30 -22.10 22.39
C MET A 279 -7.30 -20.58 22.24
N THR A 280 -7.12 -20.09 21.01
CA THR A 280 -7.17 -18.67 20.70
C THR A 280 -8.15 -18.45 19.57
N PHE A 281 -9.09 -17.55 19.77
CA PHE A 281 -9.96 -17.00 18.75
C PHE A 281 -9.63 -15.53 18.57
N ASP A 282 -9.42 -15.09 17.35
CA ASP A 282 -9.21 -13.68 17.01
C ASP A 282 -10.15 -13.26 15.87
N ALA A 283 -10.53 -11.99 15.89
CA ALA A 283 -11.38 -11.37 14.89
C ALA A 283 -10.98 -9.92 14.68
N LEU A 284 -10.89 -9.50 13.41
CA LEU A 284 -10.64 -8.12 13.00
C LEU A 284 -11.71 -7.71 11.99
N TYR A 285 -12.27 -6.54 12.18
CA TYR A 285 -13.16 -5.87 11.23
C TYR A 285 -12.68 -4.45 10.99
N VAL A 286 -12.65 -4.02 9.74
CA VAL A 286 -12.27 -2.66 9.33
C VAL A 286 -13.24 -2.17 8.27
N ASP A 287 -13.79 -0.99 8.50
CA ASP A 287 -14.54 -0.19 7.54
C ASP A 287 -13.70 1.04 7.20
N PHE A 288 -13.46 1.25 5.91
CA PHE A 288 -12.49 2.22 5.39
C PHE A 288 -13.11 2.99 4.23
N VAL A 289 -13.11 4.32 4.33
CA VAL A 289 -13.59 5.23 3.30
C VAL A 289 -12.56 6.33 3.07
N ASP A 290 -12.05 6.47 1.84
CA ASP A 290 -11.13 7.54 1.44
C ASP A 290 -11.80 8.39 0.36
N GLU A 291 -12.28 9.58 0.75
CA GLU A 291 -12.91 10.55 -0.14
C GLU A 291 -11.89 11.60 -0.59
N LYS A 292 -11.84 11.88 -1.91
CA LYS A 292 -10.90 12.82 -2.50
C LYS A 292 -11.62 13.79 -3.43
N ILE A 293 -11.34 15.07 -3.27
CA ILE A 293 -11.83 16.16 -4.09
C ILE A 293 -10.65 16.75 -4.84
N LEU A 294 -10.67 16.69 -6.17
CA LEU A 294 -9.61 17.22 -7.02
C LEU A 294 -10.14 18.39 -7.84
N ARG A 295 -9.45 19.53 -7.82
CA ARG A 295 -9.71 20.66 -8.71
C ARG A 295 -8.44 21.10 -9.38
N GLY A 296 -8.51 21.15 -10.71
CA GLY A 296 -7.33 21.43 -11.53
C GLY A 296 -7.68 21.75 -12.97
N ILE A 297 -6.63 21.90 -13.77
CA ILE A 297 -6.76 22.21 -15.19
C ILE A 297 -5.90 21.23 -15.97
N GLU A 298 -6.49 20.58 -16.97
CA GLU A 298 -5.72 19.81 -17.95
C GLU A 298 -5.31 20.69 -19.10
N ILE A 299 -4.03 20.62 -19.44
CA ILE A 299 -3.36 21.48 -20.40
C ILE A 299 -2.82 20.60 -21.53
N PRO A 300 -3.54 20.50 -22.66
CA PRO A 300 -3.13 19.65 -23.78
C PRO A 300 -2.28 20.42 -24.77
N TYR A 301 -0.96 20.35 -24.68
CA TYR A 301 -0.09 20.98 -25.67
C TYR A 301 0.06 20.18 -26.95
N GLY A 302 0.51 18.94 -26.91
CA GLY A 302 0.82 18.12 -28.08
C GLY A 302 -0.11 16.96 -28.27
N TRP A 303 -0.69 16.47 -27.17
CA TRP A 303 -1.62 15.36 -27.19
C TRP A 303 -3.04 15.85 -26.86
N GLY A 304 -3.97 15.63 -27.78
CA GLY A 304 -5.34 16.09 -27.61
C GLY A 304 -5.54 17.58 -27.88
N GLN A 305 -4.58 18.20 -28.56
CA GLN A 305 -4.66 19.60 -28.99
C GLN A 305 -5.94 19.90 -29.77
N SER A 306 -6.43 21.11 -29.56
CA SER A 306 -7.42 21.66 -30.41
C SER A 306 -6.85 21.82 -31.84
N SER A 307 -7.69 21.68 -32.85
CA SER A 307 -7.29 21.95 -34.25
C SER A 307 -6.80 23.38 -34.48
N THR A 308 -6.96 24.26 -33.49
CA THR A 308 -6.60 25.68 -33.51
C THR A 308 -5.30 25.98 -32.77
N ALA A 309 -4.80 25.07 -31.95
CA ALA A 309 -3.61 25.30 -31.16
C ALA A 309 -2.34 25.28 -32.02
N SER A 310 -1.42 26.20 -31.73
CA SER A 310 -0.11 26.30 -32.38
C SER A 310 0.96 26.80 -31.41
N ILE A 311 2.15 26.19 -31.50
CA ILE A 311 3.32 26.68 -30.76
C ILE A 311 3.85 27.93 -31.46
N THR A 312 3.83 29.07 -30.79
CA THR A 312 4.26 30.37 -31.32
C THR A 312 5.65 30.74 -30.89
N SER A 313 6.14 30.21 -29.75
CA SER A 313 7.55 30.38 -29.34
C SER A 313 8.05 29.13 -28.59
N MET A 314 9.37 28.92 -28.76
CA MET A 314 10.14 27.91 -27.99
C MET A 314 11.36 28.62 -27.42
N GLY A 315 11.62 28.41 -26.14
CA GLY A 315 12.72 29.03 -25.40
C GLY A 315 14.07 28.34 -25.60
N GLU A 316 14.98 28.56 -24.67
CA GLU A 316 16.30 27.92 -24.69
C GLU A 316 16.18 26.42 -24.35
N VAL A 317 17.16 25.63 -24.81
CA VAL A 317 17.25 24.19 -24.49
C VAL A 317 18.30 23.99 -23.40
N GLU A 318 17.89 23.36 -22.30
CA GLU A 318 18.77 22.88 -21.24
C GLU A 318 18.58 21.37 -21.04
N ASN A 319 19.67 20.62 -20.99
CA ASN A 319 19.67 19.17 -20.82
C ASN A 319 18.74 18.41 -21.79
N GLY A 320 18.57 18.92 -23.01
CA GLY A 320 17.69 18.33 -24.03
C GLY A 320 16.20 18.69 -23.87
N TYR A 321 15.84 19.68 -23.04
CA TYR A 321 14.47 20.16 -22.85
C TYR A 321 14.35 21.64 -23.16
N TYR A 322 13.29 22.04 -23.85
CA TYR A 322 12.89 23.43 -23.96
C TYR A 322 12.42 23.94 -22.59
N THR A 323 13.09 24.96 -22.07
CA THR A 323 12.80 25.50 -20.74
C THR A 323 11.58 26.41 -20.68
N SER A 324 11.09 26.87 -21.85
CA SER A 324 9.86 27.67 -21.94
C SER A 324 9.23 27.51 -23.33
N GLY A 325 7.96 27.88 -23.40
CA GLY A 325 7.22 27.93 -24.68
C GLY A 325 5.92 28.69 -24.55
N THR A 326 5.39 29.15 -25.68
CA THR A 326 4.08 29.79 -25.77
C THR A 326 3.27 29.10 -26.85
N THR A 327 2.01 28.83 -26.55
CA THR A 327 1.01 28.30 -27.48
C THR A 327 -0.15 29.27 -27.57
N GLU A 328 -0.76 29.36 -28.75
CA GLU A 328 -1.99 30.12 -29.00
C GLU A 328 -3.07 29.15 -29.50
N GLY A 329 -4.33 29.49 -29.24
CA GLY A 329 -5.47 28.69 -29.71
C GLY A 329 -5.81 27.50 -28.82
N GLU A 330 -5.32 27.49 -27.56
CA GLU A 330 -5.53 26.40 -26.60
C GLU A 330 -6.95 26.40 -26.02
N HIS A 331 -7.44 25.20 -25.74
CA HIS A 331 -8.65 24.95 -24.95
C HIS A 331 -8.27 24.04 -23.77
N LEU A 332 -8.35 24.56 -22.56
CA LEU A 332 -8.02 23.81 -21.36
C LEU A 332 -9.27 23.15 -20.78
N VAL A 333 -9.08 22.02 -20.09
CA VAL A 333 -10.15 21.29 -19.43
C VAL A 333 -10.11 21.60 -17.94
N VAL A 334 -11.09 22.35 -17.46
CA VAL A 334 -11.31 22.61 -16.03
C VAL A 334 -11.96 21.40 -15.39
N ARG A 335 -11.32 20.86 -14.36
CA ARG A 335 -11.69 19.62 -13.67
C ARG A 335 -12.23 19.91 -12.27
N ASN A 336 -13.35 19.30 -11.93
CA ASN A 336 -13.93 19.26 -10.60
C ASN A 336 -14.30 17.81 -10.31
N ASP A 337 -13.30 17.02 -9.94
CA ASP A 337 -13.39 15.57 -9.82
C ASP A 337 -13.65 15.16 -8.38
N LEU A 338 -14.28 14.02 -8.22
CA LEU A 338 -14.50 13.34 -6.95
C LEU A 338 -14.05 11.89 -7.09
N GLU A 339 -13.32 11.39 -6.09
CA GLU A 339 -13.00 9.98 -5.97
C GLU A 339 -13.39 9.50 -4.58
N THR A 340 -14.08 8.37 -4.51
CA THR A 340 -14.37 7.67 -3.27
C THR A 340 -13.84 6.25 -3.38
N ARG A 341 -13.08 5.81 -2.40
CA ARG A 341 -12.62 4.43 -2.24
C ARG A 341 -13.18 3.90 -0.94
N GLU A 342 -14.05 2.91 -1.03
CA GLU A 342 -14.65 2.21 0.10
C GLU A 342 -14.06 0.80 0.19
N ALA A 343 -13.77 0.30 1.39
CA ALA A 343 -13.32 -1.06 1.62
C ALA A 343 -13.80 -1.59 2.97
N GLU A 344 -14.30 -2.82 2.98
CA GLU A 344 -14.65 -3.57 4.18
C GLU A 344 -13.75 -4.79 4.30
N LEU A 345 -12.98 -4.91 5.39
CA LEU A 345 -12.15 -6.07 5.71
C LEU A 345 -12.75 -6.83 6.89
N SER A 346 -12.85 -8.13 6.77
CA SER A 346 -13.12 -9.04 7.88
C SER A 346 -12.09 -10.17 7.91
N SER A 347 -11.55 -10.48 9.10
CA SER A 347 -10.62 -11.58 9.30
C SER A 347 -10.96 -12.30 10.61
N PHE A 348 -11.04 -13.63 10.56
CA PHE A 348 -11.33 -14.50 11.68
C PHE A 348 -10.32 -15.62 11.75
N GLY A 349 -9.84 -15.92 12.93
CA GLY A 349 -8.92 -17.01 13.18
C GLY A 349 -9.29 -17.82 14.42
N PHE A 350 -9.05 -19.13 14.35
CA PHE A 350 -9.13 -20.01 15.49
C PHE A 350 -7.93 -20.95 15.49
N ASN A 351 -7.13 -20.86 16.55
CA ASN A 351 -5.99 -21.72 16.79
C ASN A 351 -6.22 -22.56 18.04
N THR A 352 -5.80 -23.79 18.04
CA THR A 352 -5.74 -24.62 19.25
C THR A 352 -4.47 -25.44 19.28
N LYS A 353 -3.82 -25.46 20.44
CA LYS A 353 -2.64 -26.27 20.76
C LYS A 353 -2.99 -27.23 21.87
N PHE A 354 -2.71 -28.50 21.66
CA PHE A 354 -3.02 -29.58 22.59
C PHE A 354 -1.78 -30.45 22.88
N ASP A 355 -1.33 -30.46 24.11
CA ASP A 355 -0.23 -31.32 24.55
C ASP A 355 -0.77 -32.76 24.75
N ALA A 356 -0.70 -33.54 23.65
CA ALA A 356 -1.15 -34.92 23.65
C ALA A 356 -0.32 -35.82 24.60
N SER A 357 0.95 -35.46 24.81
CA SER A 357 1.84 -36.05 25.83
C SER A 357 2.83 -35.00 26.33
N GLU A 358 3.74 -35.37 27.22
CA GLU A 358 4.84 -34.49 27.66
C GLU A 358 5.81 -34.12 26.52
N THR A 359 5.77 -34.83 25.41
CA THR A 359 6.71 -34.66 24.29
C THR A 359 6.01 -34.42 22.97
N LEU A 360 4.67 -34.47 22.90
CA LEU A 360 3.92 -34.26 21.64
C LEU A 360 2.85 -33.20 21.85
N GLN A 361 2.98 -32.10 21.09
CA GLN A 361 1.97 -31.07 20.93
C GLN A 361 1.32 -31.19 19.55
N LEU A 362 0.02 -31.06 19.47
CA LEU A 362 -0.77 -30.98 18.25
C LEU A 362 -1.31 -29.56 18.08
N GLU A 363 -1.26 -29.07 16.87
CA GLU A 363 -1.80 -27.76 16.51
C GLU A 363 -2.84 -27.90 15.40
N PHE A 364 -3.96 -27.21 15.58
CA PHE A 364 -4.99 -27.01 14.58
C PHE A 364 -5.23 -25.51 14.44
N ASP A 365 -5.19 -25.01 13.20
CA ASP A 365 -5.47 -23.61 12.88
C ASP A 365 -6.43 -23.52 11.69
N VAL A 366 -7.40 -22.64 11.78
CA VAL A 366 -8.31 -22.31 10.67
C VAL A 366 -8.56 -20.81 10.66
N SER A 367 -8.56 -20.23 9.47
CA SER A 367 -8.84 -18.81 9.30
C SER A 367 -9.63 -18.53 8.03
N HIS A 368 -10.31 -17.38 8.05
CA HIS A 368 -10.98 -16.81 6.91
C HIS A 368 -10.76 -15.30 6.93
N SER A 369 -10.33 -14.75 5.81
CA SER A 369 -10.13 -13.31 5.61
C SER A 369 -10.78 -12.92 4.30
N ALA A 370 -11.55 -11.84 4.30
CA ALA A 370 -12.24 -11.32 3.11
C ALA A 370 -12.18 -9.80 3.09
N VAL A 371 -12.02 -9.23 1.90
CA VAL A 371 -12.11 -7.79 1.67
C VAL A 371 -12.89 -7.51 0.39
N GLU A 372 -13.80 -6.56 0.50
CA GLU A 372 -14.48 -5.94 -0.64
C GLU A 372 -13.97 -4.50 -0.77
N ARG A 373 -13.62 -4.07 -1.99
CA ARG A 373 -13.22 -2.71 -2.29
C ARG A 373 -13.95 -2.20 -3.51
N GLN A 374 -14.55 -1.01 -3.39
CA GLN A 374 -15.12 -0.27 -4.49
C GLN A 374 -14.42 1.09 -4.64
N ILE A 375 -14.08 1.47 -5.88
CA ILE A 375 -13.68 2.82 -6.21
C ILE A 375 -14.76 3.43 -7.11
N TRP A 376 -15.08 4.68 -6.85
CA TRP A 376 -15.91 5.53 -7.70
C TRP A 376 -15.14 6.80 -7.98
N SER A 377 -14.54 6.89 -9.17
CA SER A 377 -13.78 8.06 -9.60
C SER A 377 -14.56 8.76 -10.71
N TYR A 378 -15.00 9.96 -10.40
CA TYR A 378 -15.81 10.79 -11.26
C TYR A 378 -15.04 12.01 -11.74
N GLU A 379 -14.89 12.15 -13.03
CA GLU A 379 -14.29 13.29 -13.70
C GLU A 379 -15.39 14.15 -14.34
N SER A 380 -15.36 15.46 -14.07
CA SER A 380 -16.28 16.44 -14.66
C SER A 380 -15.51 17.45 -15.48
N TYR A 381 -15.95 17.69 -16.71
CA TYR A 381 -15.26 18.58 -17.65
C TYR A 381 -16.03 19.89 -17.81
N ALA A 382 -15.28 21.01 -17.75
CA ALA A 382 -15.75 22.34 -18.07
C ALA A 382 -14.65 23.09 -18.85
N GLY A 383 -15.03 24.17 -19.52
CA GLY A 383 -14.09 24.98 -20.28
C GLY A 383 -14.75 26.14 -20.97
N THR A 384 -14.07 26.76 -21.93
CA THR A 384 -14.53 27.97 -22.64
C THR A 384 -15.56 27.69 -23.73
N GLY A 385 -15.84 26.41 -24.05
CA GLY A 385 -16.78 25.99 -25.07
C GLY A 385 -16.74 24.49 -25.26
N ARG A 386 -17.52 23.96 -26.20
CA ARG A 386 -17.58 22.53 -26.51
C ARG A 386 -16.75 22.20 -27.74
N GLY A 387 -15.91 21.17 -27.65
CA GLY A 387 -15.05 20.72 -28.74
C GLY A 387 -13.91 21.68 -29.05
N SER A 388 -12.92 21.16 -29.72
CA SER A 388 -11.66 21.85 -29.96
C SER A 388 -11.70 23.06 -30.91
N SER A 389 -12.86 23.40 -31.46
CA SER A 389 -13.04 24.52 -32.40
C SER A 389 -14.08 25.56 -31.98
N GLN A 390 -14.61 25.42 -30.74
CA GLN A 390 -15.63 26.32 -30.20
C GLN A 390 -15.16 26.93 -28.87
N GLY A 391 -15.62 28.15 -28.58
CA GLY A 391 -15.29 28.85 -27.36
C GLY A 391 -14.20 29.88 -27.54
N ILE A 392 -13.66 30.36 -26.43
CA ILE A 392 -12.59 31.35 -26.36
C ILE A 392 -11.26 30.62 -26.33
N ASN A 393 -10.38 30.97 -27.28
CA ASN A 393 -9.02 30.41 -27.30
C ASN A 393 -8.13 31.10 -26.25
N ASP A 394 -7.28 30.33 -25.61
CA ASP A 394 -6.26 30.81 -24.68
C ASP A 394 -4.91 30.97 -25.38
N GLU A 395 -4.13 31.95 -24.91
CA GLU A 395 -2.69 32.05 -25.12
C GLU A 395 -2.02 31.61 -23.80
N LEU A 396 -1.24 30.55 -23.88
CA LEU A 396 -0.65 29.93 -22.70
C LEU A 396 0.86 29.86 -22.81
N SER A 397 1.58 30.46 -21.86
CA SER A 397 3.03 30.34 -21.73
C SER A 397 3.41 29.44 -20.57
N PHE A 398 4.48 28.66 -20.71
CA PHE A 398 5.08 27.93 -19.60
C PHE A 398 6.57 28.19 -19.45
N THR A 399 7.08 28.02 -18.22
CA THR A 399 8.51 27.99 -17.90
C THR A 399 8.81 26.80 -17.02
N LEU A 400 9.65 25.86 -17.50
CA LEU A 400 10.09 24.66 -16.74
C LEU A 400 11.16 25.04 -15.71
N GLY A 401 11.12 24.38 -14.55
CA GLY A 401 12.13 24.49 -13.51
C GLY A 401 12.17 25.83 -12.78
N SER A 402 11.29 26.76 -13.09
CA SER A 402 11.19 28.06 -12.42
C SER A 402 10.38 28.01 -11.13
N GLY A 403 9.51 27.00 -10.96
CA GLY A 403 8.70 26.78 -9.77
C GLY A 403 9.07 25.49 -9.05
N ALA A 404 8.66 25.37 -7.80
CA ALA A 404 8.82 24.15 -7.02
C ALA A 404 8.10 22.96 -7.64
N ALA A 405 6.98 23.21 -8.35
CA ALA A 405 6.13 22.20 -8.93
C ALA A 405 6.56 21.68 -10.32
N GLY A 406 7.61 22.16 -10.94
CA GLY A 406 8.09 21.67 -12.24
C GLY A 406 7.82 22.61 -13.41
N ALA A 407 6.66 23.28 -13.50
CA ALA A 407 6.38 24.33 -14.48
C ALA A 407 5.50 25.43 -13.87
N MET A 408 5.72 26.65 -14.33
CA MET A 408 4.86 27.80 -14.07
C MET A 408 4.18 28.21 -15.36
N PHE A 409 2.93 28.62 -15.27
CA PHE A 409 2.12 29.01 -16.43
C PHE A 409 1.66 30.47 -16.31
N GLU A 410 1.47 31.09 -17.48
CA GLU A 410 0.76 32.35 -17.64
C GLU A 410 -0.34 32.14 -18.66
N SER A 411 -1.60 32.40 -18.30
CA SER A 411 -2.80 32.25 -19.12
C SER A 411 -3.39 33.61 -19.46
N GLY A 412 -4.00 33.72 -20.63
CA GLY A 412 -4.78 34.86 -21.07
C GLY A 412 -6.24 34.86 -20.56
N ILE A 413 -6.71 33.77 -19.96
CA ILE A 413 -8.10 33.58 -19.51
C ILE A 413 -8.16 33.51 -17.98
N ASP A 414 -9.19 34.15 -17.42
CA ASP A 414 -9.57 33.99 -16.02
C ASP A 414 -10.46 32.75 -15.85
N TYR A 415 -9.89 31.67 -15.30
CA TYR A 415 -10.59 30.40 -15.06
C TYR A 415 -11.52 30.43 -13.84
N SER A 416 -11.59 31.55 -13.12
CA SER A 416 -12.57 31.76 -12.05
C SER A 416 -13.87 32.43 -12.54
N ASP A 417 -13.98 32.82 -13.79
CA ASP A 417 -15.14 33.49 -14.38
C ASP A 417 -16.24 32.48 -14.77
N TRP A 418 -17.35 32.50 -14.04
CA TRP A 418 -18.51 31.63 -14.24
C TRP A 418 -19.26 31.86 -15.56
N ASP A 419 -19.08 33.01 -16.21
CA ASP A 419 -19.72 33.31 -17.50
C ASP A 419 -18.89 32.76 -18.65
N ILE A 420 -17.58 32.61 -18.47
CA ILE A 420 -16.63 32.10 -19.44
C ILE A 420 -16.54 30.59 -19.38
N ILE A 421 -16.35 30.04 -18.15
CA ILE A 421 -16.13 28.60 -17.94
C ILE A 421 -17.49 27.90 -17.69
N GLN A 422 -17.84 26.99 -18.61
CA GLN A 422 -19.12 26.30 -18.65
C GLN A 422 -18.92 24.77 -18.69
N LEU A 423 -19.89 24.02 -18.17
CA LEU A 423 -19.91 22.56 -18.28
C LEU A 423 -19.94 22.14 -19.76
N GLY A 424 -19.17 21.12 -20.09
CA GLY A 424 -19.04 20.54 -21.43
C GLY A 424 -17.60 20.25 -21.79
N GLY A 425 -17.34 19.20 -22.56
CA GLY A 425 -15.99 18.82 -22.98
C GLY A 425 -15.37 19.84 -23.93
N PRO A 426 -14.36 20.62 -23.54
CA PRO A 426 -13.71 21.60 -24.40
C PRO A 426 -12.86 20.96 -25.50
N LEU A 427 -12.55 19.67 -25.34
CA LEU A 427 -11.85 18.83 -26.32
C LEU A 427 -12.75 17.68 -26.76
N SER A 428 -12.51 17.12 -27.93
CA SER A 428 -13.33 16.01 -28.45
C SER A 428 -12.83 14.65 -27.95
N TRP A 429 -12.50 14.55 -26.65
CA TRP A 429 -12.06 13.31 -26.05
C TRP A 429 -13.20 12.31 -25.89
N GLY A 430 -12.87 11.01 -25.98
CA GLY A 430 -13.82 9.92 -25.83
C GLY A 430 -14.90 9.84 -26.93
N GLY A 431 -14.81 10.68 -27.98
CA GLY A 431 -15.68 10.58 -29.14
C GLY A 431 -15.52 9.25 -29.84
N SER A 432 -16.56 8.42 -29.82
CA SER A 432 -16.58 7.10 -30.46
C SER A 432 -17.83 6.91 -31.30
N ALA A 433 -17.79 5.98 -32.26
CA ALA A 433 -18.97 5.63 -33.07
C ALA A 433 -20.13 5.21 -32.17
N ALA A 434 -19.89 4.42 -31.13
CA ALA A 434 -20.93 3.96 -30.21
C ALA A 434 -21.50 5.10 -29.35
N LEU A 435 -20.67 6.05 -28.88
CA LEU A 435 -21.15 7.26 -28.18
C LEU A 435 -22.03 8.09 -29.13
N ASN A 436 -21.57 8.31 -30.35
CA ASN A 436 -22.33 9.05 -31.35
C ASN A 436 -23.69 8.40 -31.67
N ASP A 437 -23.71 7.09 -31.88
CA ASP A 437 -24.94 6.33 -32.11
C ASP A 437 -25.91 6.43 -30.92
N SER A 438 -25.42 6.33 -29.68
CA SER A 438 -26.23 6.42 -28.46
C SER A 438 -26.86 7.80 -28.27
N LEU A 439 -26.20 8.85 -28.73
CA LEU A 439 -26.66 10.24 -28.67
C LEU A 439 -27.46 10.65 -29.94
N GLY A 440 -27.54 9.77 -30.95
CA GLY A 440 -28.18 10.07 -32.20
C GLY A 440 -27.47 11.15 -33.06
N ILE A 441 -26.15 11.30 -32.88
CA ILE A 441 -25.35 12.33 -33.56
C ILE A 441 -24.96 11.87 -34.93
N THR A 442 -25.20 12.71 -35.95
CA THR A 442 -24.90 12.40 -37.33
C THR A 442 -24.31 13.60 -38.08
N GLY A 443 -23.51 13.36 -39.13
CA GLY A 443 -23.08 14.39 -40.07
C GLY A 443 -22.00 15.34 -39.49
N THR A 444 -22.19 16.65 -39.63
CA THR A 444 -21.23 17.69 -39.20
C THR A 444 -21.14 17.89 -37.71
N GLU A 445 -22.09 17.36 -36.94
CA GLU A 445 -22.07 17.42 -35.47
C GLU A 445 -20.98 16.51 -34.90
N LEU A 446 -20.53 15.50 -35.62
CA LEU A 446 -19.45 14.58 -35.21
C LEU A 446 -18.13 15.30 -34.84
N ALA A 447 -17.86 16.46 -35.42
CA ALA A 447 -16.64 17.23 -35.15
C ALA A 447 -16.61 17.82 -33.72
N ASN A 448 -17.76 17.90 -33.07
CA ASN A 448 -17.91 18.49 -31.74
C ASN A 448 -18.38 17.46 -30.71
N THR A 449 -18.29 16.18 -31.07
CA THR A 449 -18.65 15.10 -30.15
C THR A 449 -17.48 14.78 -29.24
N GLY A 450 -17.79 14.48 -28.01
CA GLY A 450 -16.83 14.07 -26.98
C GLY A 450 -17.56 13.88 -25.68
N GLN A 451 -16.87 13.31 -24.73
CA GLN A 451 -17.39 13.16 -23.36
C GLN A 451 -17.35 14.51 -22.63
N ASP A 452 -18.29 14.71 -21.72
CA ASP A 452 -18.35 15.86 -20.79
C ASP A 452 -17.89 15.47 -19.38
N GLY A 453 -17.40 14.27 -19.23
CA GLY A 453 -16.90 13.67 -18.02
C GLY A 453 -16.71 12.18 -18.21
N PHE A 454 -16.18 11.55 -17.18
CA PHE A 454 -15.90 10.12 -17.17
C PHE A 454 -16.06 9.53 -15.75
N ILE A 455 -16.47 8.29 -15.66
CA ILE A 455 -16.49 7.53 -14.40
C ILE A 455 -15.68 6.27 -14.58
N ASN A 456 -14.71 6.04 -13.65
CA ASN A 456 -14.11 4.73 -13.41
C ASN A 456 -14.72 4.14 -12.15
N ALA A 457 -15.15 2.88 -12.23
CA ALA A 457 -15.79 2.17 -11.12
C ALA A 457 -15.23 0.73 -10.97
N PRO A 458 -13.94 0.56 -10.65
CA PRO A 458 -13.37 -0.76 -10.40
C PRO A 458 -13.76 -1.28 -9.01
N GLU A 459 -14.13 -2.57 -8.97
CA GLU A 459 -14.43 -3.33 -7.76
C GLU A 459 -13.42 -4.47 -7.60
N ILE A 460 -13.07 -4.81 -6.37
CA ILE A 460 -12.27 -5.98 -6.00
C ILE A 460 -12.97 -6.71 -4.86
N ASP A 461 -13.08 -8.02 -5.03
CA ASP A 461 -13.42 -8.98 -4.00
C ASP A 461 -12.21 -9.92 -3.83
N ASP A 462 -11.69 -10.08 -2.61
CA ASP A 462 -10.58 -10.99 -2.31
C ASP A 462 -10.93 -11.79 -1.06
N GLU A 463 -11.03 -13.12 -1.20
CA GLU A 463 -11.36 -14.05 -0.13
C GLU A 463 -10.25 -15.08 0.04
N LEU A 464 -9.87 -15.37 1.28
CA LEU A 464 -8.85 -16.36 1.62
C LEU A 464 -9.31 -17.21 2.80
N THR A 465 -9.38 -18.50 2.60
CA THR A 465 -9.62 -19.49 3.67
C THR A 465 -8.39 -20.37 3.84
N SER A 466 -7.94 -20.59 5.06
CA SER A 466 -6.81 -21.46 5.35
C SER A 466 -7.11 -22.46 6.46
N LEU A 467 -6.42 -23.62 6.36
CA LEU A 467 -6.46 -24.72 7.33
C LEU A 467 -5.05 -25.26 7.51
N LYS A 468 -4.58 -25.37 8.78
CA LYS A 468 -3.30 -25.99 9.14
C LYS A 468 -3.50 -27.06 10.19
N LEU A 469 -2.81 -28.18 10.01
CA LEU A 469 -2.63 -29.23 10.99
C LEU A 469 -1.13 -29.46 11.18
N ALA A 470 -0.65 -29.32 12.39
CA ALA A 470 0.76 -29.51 12.69
C ALA A 470 0.96 -30.31 13.99
N ALA A 471 2.13 -30.86 14.14
CA ALA A 471 2.58 -31.53 15.34
C ALA A 471 4.03 -31.17 15.62
N THR A 472 4.33 -30.93 16.89
CA THR A 472 5.68 -30.68 17.40
C THR A 472 6.03 -31.80 18.38
N GLN A 473 7.10 -32.50 18.06
CA GLN A 473 7.56 -33.67 18.84
C GLN A 473 8.94 -33.36 19.41
N MET A 474 9.03 -33.32 20.75
CA MET A 474 10.33 -33.32 21.41
C MET A 474 10.99 -34.67 21.25
N VAL A 475 12.27 -34.67 20.86
CA VAL A 475 13.06 -35.85 20.59
C VAL A 475 14.47 -35.68 21.20
N GLU A 476 15.15 -36.81 21.44
CA GLU A 476 16.56 -36.81 21.82
C GLU A 476 17.35 -37.66 20.79
N VAL A 477 17.56 -37.09 19.59
CA VAL A 477 18.22 -37.80 18.48
C VAL A 477 19.48 -37.05 18.06
N GLY A 478 20.61 -37.42 18.67
CA GLY A 478 21.90 -36.77 18.39
C GLY A 478 21.89 -35.31 18.85
N ILE A 479 21.91 -34.36 17.91
CA ILE A 479 21.85 -32.92 18.18
C ILE A 479 20.43 -32.34 18.04
N VAL A 480 19.48 -33.16 17.56
CA VAL A 480 18.10 -32.74 17.34
C VAL A 480 17.31 -32.91 18.61
N ASN A 481 16.68 -31.84 19.08
CA ASN A 481 15.86 -31.79 20.31
C ASN A 481 14.35 -31.67 20.01
N GLU A 482 13.96 -31.25 18.81
CA GLU A 482 12.56 -31.09 18.42
C GLU A 482 12.38 -31.33 16.91
N ILE A 483 11.25 -31.89 16.53
CA ILE A 483 10.81 -32.04 15.15
C ILE A 483 9.38 -31.54 15.04
N SER A 484 9.17 -30.53 14.16
CA SER A 484 7.86 -30.04 13.79
C SER A 484 7.50 -30.49 12.38
N TYR A 485 6.26 -30.90 12.15
CA TYR A 485 5.78 -31.29 10.84
C TYR A 485 4.28 -31.02 10.70
N GLY A 486 3.84 -30.75 9.49
CA GLY A 486 2.45 -30.40 9.28
C GLY A 486 2.05 -30.36 7.82
N VAL A 487 0.76 -30.10 7.62
CA VAL A 487 0.14 -29.86 6.33
C VAL A 487 -0.75 -28.63 6.42
N SER A 488 -0.80 -27.85 5.35
CA SER A 488 -1.70 -26.71 5.24
C SER A 488 -2.41 -26.70 3.89
N TYR A 489 -3.59 -26.12 3.88
CA TYR A 489 -4.40 -25.87 2.68
C TYR A 489 -4.90 -24.45 2.71
N ARG A 490 -4.76 -23.75 1.59
CA ARG A 490 -5.26 -22.39 1.38
C ARG A 490 -6.06 -22.35 0.09
N ASP A 491 -7.17 -21.64 0.11
CA ASP A 491 -8.03 -21.35 -1.04
C ASP A 491 -8.27 -19.85 -1.09
N ARG A 492 -7.71 -19.19 -2.11
CA ARG A 492 -7.84 -17.74 -2.34
C ARG A 492 -8.50 -17.50 -3.66
N GLU A 493 -9.57 -16.70 -3.63
CA GLU A 493 -10.22 -16.20 -4.84
C GLU A 493 -10.21 -14.69 -4.84
N LYS A 494 -9.65 -14.11 -5.89
CA LYS A 494 -9.67 -12.66 -6.12
C LYS A 494 -10.37 -12.37 -7.43
N THR A 495 -11.38 -11.52 -7.37
CA THR A 495 -12.15 -11.05 -8.53
C THR A 495 -12.02 -9.54 -8.63
N LYS A 496 -11.71 -9.08 -9.84
CA LYS A 496 -11.76 -7.66 -10.20
C LYS A 496 -12.82 -7.46 -11.27
N ARG A 497 -13.69 -6.47 -11.07
CA ARG A 497 -14.61 -5.95 -12.08
C ARG A 497 -14.22 -4.51 -12.36
N SER A 498 -14.02 -4.17 -13.62
CA SER A 498 -13.69 -2.82 -14.04
C SER A 498 -14.81 -2.29 -14.92
N GLU A 499 -15.53 -1.30 -14.42
CA GLU A 499 -16.56 -0.59 -15.19
C GLU A 499 -16.14 0.85 -15.40
N GLY A 500 -16.60 1.44 -16.50
CA GLY A 500 -16.40 2.84 -16.83
C GLY A 500 -17.58 3.38 -17.61
N TYR A 501 -17.80 4.70 -17.50
CA TYR A 501 -18.91 5.38 -18.16
C TYR A 501 -18.45 6.71 -18.74
N PHE A 502 -18.71 6.93 -20.03
CA PHE A 502 -18.70 8.26 -20.61
C PHE A 502 -19.91 9.05 -20.13
N LEU A 503 -19.70 10.31 -19.77
CA LEU A 503 -20.76 11.24 -19.43
C LEU A 503 -20.97 12.22 -20.56
N THR A 504 -22.23 12.55 -20.84
CA THR A 504 -22.59 13.58 -21.78
C THR A 504 -23.72 14.40 -21.19
N LEU A 505 -23.64 15.74 -21.28
CA LEU A 505 -24.68 16.64 -20.80
C LEU A 505 -26.03 16.33 -21.48
N THR A 506 -27.11 16.35 -20.72
CA THR A 506 -28.47 16.13 -21.25
C THR A 506 -28.90 17.21 -22.26
N ASP A 507 -28.29 18.40 -22.18
CA ASP A 507 -28.51 19.52 -23.11
C ASP A 507 -27.57 19.49 -24.32
N PHE A 508 -26.87 18.38 -24.55
CA PHE A 508 -25.98 18.23 -25.72
C PHE A 508 -26.72 18.66 -27.03
N PRO A 509 -26.04 19.39 -27.91
CA PRO A 509 -24.63 19.78 -27.93
C PRO A 509 -24.32 21.13 -27.23
N SER A 510 -25.21 21.70 -26.46
CA SER A 510 -24.99 22.98 -25.76
C SER A 510 -24.08 22.78 -24.53
N THR A 511 -23.28 23.79 -24.24
CA THR A 511 -22.66 23.93 -22.92
C THR A 511 -23.66 24.44 -21.90
N VAL A 512 -23.38 24.21 -20.59
CA VAL A 512 -24.27 24.64 -19.51
C VAL A 512 -23.50 25.51 -18.53
N VAL A 513 -23.98 26.74 -18.29
CA VAL A 513 -23.45 27.56 -17.17
C VAL A 513 -23.76 26.86 -15.87
N VAL A 514 -22.76 26.70 -14.98
CA VAL A 514 -22.95 26.06 -13.70
C VAL A 514 -24.02 26.80 -12.89
N PRO A 515 -25.16 26.17 -12.54
CA PRO A 515 -26.21 26.83 -11.78
C PRO A 515 -25.72 27.24 -10.39
N ASP A 516 -26.19 28.40 -9.90
CA ASP A 516 -25.72 28.99 -8.62
C ASP A 516 -25.75 28.01 -7.43
N LYS A 517 -26.71 27.10 -7.38
CA LYS A 517 -26.86 26.12 -6.28
C LYS A 517 -25.71 25.10 -6.17
N TYR A 518 -24.90 24.93 -7.22
CA TYR A 518 -23.76 24.03 -7.26
C TYR A 518 -22.41 24.75 -7.15
N ARG A 519 -22.42 26.10 -7.12
CA ARG A 519 -21.19 26.90 -7.02
C ARG A 519 -20.67 26.88 -5.60
N LEU A 520 -19.41 26.44 -5.42
CA LEU A 520 -18.74 26.34 -4.12
C LEU A 520 -17.75 27.49 -3.88
N GLY A 521 -17.44 28.29 -4.92
CA GLY A 521 -16.42 29.33 -4.86
C GLY A 521 -15.27 29.04 -5.85
N THR A 522 -14.04 29.22 -5.40
CA THR A 522 -12.83 28.99 -6.20
C THR A 522 -11.85 28.07 -5.48
N ALA A 523 -11.01 27.39 -6.26
CA ALA A 523 -9.81 26.71 -5.80
C ALA A 523 -8.59 27.39 -6.44
N SER A 524 -7.50 27.60 -5.67
CA SER A 524 -6.32 28.32 -6.16
C SER A 524 -5.29 27.35 -6.77
N LEU A 525 -4.80 27.70 -7.96
CA LEU A 525 -3.68 27.08 -8.64
C LEU A 525 -2.45 28.00 -8.68
N ASP A 526 -2.31 28.90 -7.69
CA ASP A 526 -1.20 29.85 -7.59
C ASP A 526 0.17 29.16 -7.55
N PHE A 527 0.23 27.93 -7.04
CA PHE A 527 1.47 27.14 -6.97
C PHE A 527 2.09 26.86 -8.36
N ILE A 528 1.28 26.95 -9.43
CA ILE A 528 1.72 26.88 -10.84
C ILE A 528 1.47 28.15 -11.63
N GLY A 529 1.08 29.26 -10.99
CA GLY A 529 0.86 30.56 -11.63
C GLY A 529 -0.46 30.75 -12.38
N MET A 530 -1.39 29.76 -12.32
CA MET A 530 -2.67 29.82 -13.04
C MET A 530 -3.75 30.66 -12.32
N GLY A 531 -3.51 31.08 -11.06
CA GLY A 531 -4.50 31.78 -10.25
C GLY A 531 -5.68 30.90 -9.83
N ASP A 532 -6.83 31.53 -9.59
CA ASP A 532 -8.05 30.84 -9.16
C ASP A 532 -8.81 30.17 -10.32
N MET A 533 -9.49 29.06 -10.02
CA MET A 533 -10.43 28.41 -10.93
C MET A 533 -11.79 28.20 -10.27
N ILE A 534 -12.86 28.06 -11.07
CA ILE A 534 -14.20 27.76 -10.53
C ILE A 534 -14.22 26.41 -9.79
N ALA A 535 -14.88 26.40 -8.62
CA ALA A 535 -15.13 25.19 -7.84
C ALA A 535 -16.63 24.92 -7.74
N TYR A 536 -17.08 23.73 -8.18
CA TYR A 536 -18.47 23.34 -8.17
C TYR A 536 -18.68 21.90 -7.69
N ASP A 537 -19.92 21.63 -7.21
CA ASP A 537 -20.35 20.32 -6.75
C ASP A 537 -20.73 19.44 -7.94
N SER A 538 -19.76 18.70 -8.46
CA SER A 538 -19.95 17.81 -9.61
C SER A 538 -20.81 16.59 -9.27
N ALA A 539 -20.72 16.07 -8.05
CA ALA A 539 -21.53 14.95 -7.58
C ALA A 539 -23.03 15.30 -7.53
N ALA A 540 -23.37 16.50 -7.04
CA ALA A 540 -24.77 16.97 -7.03
C ALA A 540 -25.30 17.20 -8.45
N LEU A 541 -24.47 17.68 -9.39
CA LEU A 541 -24.83 17.79 -10.81
C LEU A 541 -25.16 16.42 -11.41
N LEU A 542 -24.34 15.40 -11.13
CA LEU A 542 -24.58 14.03 -11.57
C LEU A 542 -25.88 13.47 -10.96
N ALA A 543 -26.05 13.62 -9.65
CA ALA A 543 -27.23 13.15 -8.92
C ALA A 543 -28.55 13.79 -9.39
N ASP A 544 -28.51 15.05 -9.75
CA ASP A 544 -29.66 15.81 -10.26
C ASP A 544 -29.91 15.59 -11.77
N GLY A 545 -29.16 14.68 -12.42
CA GLY A 545 -29.40 14.20 -13.79
C GLY A 545 -28.97 15.17 -14.90
N TYR A 546 -27.91 15.96 -14.67
CA TYR A 546 -27.32 16.81 -15.71
C TYR A 546 -26.57 16.01 -16.77
N TYR A 547 -26.26 14.74 -16.52
CA TYR A 547 -25.51 13.86 -17.40
C TYR A 547 -26.27 12.60 -17.78
N THR A 548 -26.07 12.15 -19.01
CA THR A 548 -26.41 10.81 -19.51
C THR A 548 -25.13 9.96 -19.47
N LEU A 549 -25.24 8.69 -19.06
CA LEU A 549 -24.14 7.76 -18.94
C LEU A 549 -24.18 6.73 -20.07
N LEU A 550 -23.05 6.51 -20.73
CA LEU A 550 -22.82 5.41 -21.67
C LEU A 550 -21.71 4.52 -21.12
N GLN A 551 -21.96 3.23 -21.00
CA GLN A 551 -20.98 2.25 -20.53
C GLN A 551 -19.80 2.12 -21.51
N GLU A 552 -18.59 2.39 -21.04
CA GLU A 552 -17.37 2.41 -21.87
C GLU A 552 -16.94 1.00 -22.30
N SER A 553 -17.16 0.00 -21.49
CA SER A 553 -16.79 -1.40 -21.78
C SER A 553 -17.41 -1.94 -23.07
N LEU A 554 -18.47 -1.29 -23.57
CA LEU A 554 -19.05 -1.61 -24.89
C LEU A 554 -18.14 -1.22 -26.07
N THR A 555 -17.17 -0.32 -25.85
CA THR A 555 -16.34 0.24 -26.93
C THR A 555 -14.86 0.19 -26.67
N ASN A 556 -14.46 -0.15 -25.44
CA ASN A 556 -13.06 -0.15 -25.00
C ASN A 556 -12.67 -1.51 -24.41
N SER A 557 -11.84 -2.26 -25.13
CA SER A 557 -11.37 -3.59 -24.68
C SER A 557 -10.43 -3.50 -23.45
N SER A 558 -9.92 -2.31 -23.11
CA SER A 558 -9.08 -2.17 -21.93
C SER A 558 -9.83 -2.44 -20.62
N HIS A 559 -11.13 -2.13 -20.56
CA HIS A 559 -11.97 -2.50 -19.40
C HIS A 559 -12.18 -4.00 -19.31
N LEU A 560 -12.31 -4.67 -20.44
CA LEU A 560 -12.43 -6.12 -20.49
C LEU A 560 -11.19 -6.79 -19.89
N THR A 561 -9.99 -6.37 -20.28
CA THR A 561 -8.73 -6.95 -19.81
C THR A 561 -8.45 -6.65 -18.33
N LYS A 562 -9.17 -5.69 -17.75
CA LYS A 562 -9.11 -5.34 -16.32
C LYS A 562 -10.15 -6.06 -15.46
N SER A 563 -11.06 -6.87 -16.07
CA SER A 563 -12.09 -7.63 -15.36
C SER A 563 -11.76 -9.11 -15.43
N TRP A 564 -11.51 -9.74 -14.28
CA TRP A 564 -11.01 -11.12 -14.21
C TRP A 564 -11.29 -11.74 -12.83
N SER A 565 -11.19 -13.06 -12.74
CA SER A 565 -11.13 -13.81 -11.49
C SER A 565 -9.93 -14.76 -11.51
N VAL A 566 -9.20 -14.82 -10.40
CA VAL A 566 -8.08 -15.73 -10.18
C VAL A 566 -8.33 -16.49 -8.88
N ASN A 567 -8.41 -17.82 -8.98
CA ASN A 567 -8.52 -18.72 -7.84
C ASN A 567 -7.22 -19.54 -7.71
N GLU A 568 -6.66 -19.57 -6.50
CA GLU A 568 -5.46 -20.32 -6.15
C GLU A 568 -5.73 -21.26 -4.99
N LYS A 569 -5.50 -22.56 -5.21
CA LYS A 569 -5.55 -23.59 -4.19
C LYS A 569 -4.14 -24.07 -3.90
N VAL A 570 -3.68 -23.85 -2.68
CA VAL A 570 -2.31 -24.14 -2.27
C VAL A 570 -2.36 -25.24 -1.21
N THR A 571 -1.75 -26.38 -1.53
CA THR A 571 -1.52 -27.44 -0.55
C THR A 571 -0.03 -27.50 -0.22
N ALA A 572 0.31 -27.42 1.04
CA ALA A 572 1.70 -27.52 1.47
C ALA A 572 1.88 -28.59 2.56
N ALA A 573 3.08 -29.16 2.60
CA ALA A 573 3.53 -30.05 3.67
C ALA A 573 4.93 -29.65 4.10
N PHE A 574 5.21 -29.63 5.37
CA PHE A 574 6.52 -29.27 5.91
C PHE A 574 7.01 -30.25 6.96
N ALA A 575 8.35 -30.27 7.11
CA ALA A 575 9.03 -30.88 8.23
C ALA A 575 10.25 -30.04 8.60
N GLN A 576 10.46 -29.79 9.87
CA GLN A 576 11.55 -29.00 10.41
C GLN A 576 12.13 -29.71 11.62
N ALA A 577 13.44 -29.76 11.72
CA ALA A 577 14.17 -30.22 12.89
C ALA A 577 14.86 -29.04 13.57
N GLU A 578 14.69 -28.92 14.87
CA GLU A 578 15.45 -28.01 15.71
C GLU A 578 16.61 -28.75 16.33
N PHE A 579 17.76 -28.09 16.40
CA PHE A 579 18.95 -28.66 16.94
C PHE A 579 19.71 -27.72 17.87
N GLU A 580 20.36 -28.34 18.86
CA GLU A 580 21.23 -27.66 19.79
C GLU A 580 22.50 -28.49 19.99
N THR A 581 23.66 -27.85 19.88
CA THR A 581 24.96 -28.51 20.04
C THR A 581 26.04 -27.50 20.42
N GLU A 582 27.25 -28.01 20.66
CA GLU A 582 28.45 -27.19 20.86
C GLU A 582 29.43 -27.35 19.70
N VAL A 583 29.93 -26.24 19.18
CA VAL A 583 30.99 -26.20 18.17
C VAL A 583 32.17 -25.41 18.73
N ALA A 584 33.31 -26.10 18.90
CA ALA A 584 34.51 -25.53 19.54
C ALA A 584 34.29 -24.96 20.95
N GLY A 585 33.32 -25.47 21.70
CA GLY A 585 32.95 -25.00 23.04
C GLY A 585 32.01 -23.80 23.05
N LEU A 586 31.41 -23.45 21.89
CA LEU A 586 30.43 -22.40 21.74
C LEU A 586 29.05 -23.03 21.47
N ALA A 587 27.99 -22.51 22.08
CA ALA A 587 26.63 -22.98 21.84
C ALA A 587 26.16 -22.66 20.45
N LEU A 588 25.69 -23.65 19.72
CA LEU A 588 25.10 -23.55 18.39
C LEU A 588 23.67 -24.07 18.44
N THR A 589 22.70 -23.21 18.16
CA THR A 589 21.29 -23.55 17.98
C THR A 589 20.85 -23.30 16.55
N GLY A 590 19.78 -23.95 16.12
CA GLY A 590 19.26 -23.70 14.78
C GLY A 590 18.11 -24.59 14.39
N ASN A 591 17.63 -24.40 13.17
CA ASN A 591 16.64 -25.25 12.53
C ASN A 591 17.04 -25.58 11.10
N ALA A 592 16.60 -26.73 10.63
CA ALA A 592 16.71 -27.16 9.24
C ALA A 592 15.36 -27.74 8.82
N GLY A 593 14.82 -27.26 7.73
CA GLY A 593 13.49 -27.65 7.32
C GLY A 593 13.32 -27.78 5.83
N LEU A 594 12.22 -28.40 5.46
CA LEU A 594 11.82 -28.64 4.08
C LEU A 594 10.31 -28.41 3.96
N ARG A 595 9.89 -27.57 3.04
CA ARG A 595 8.50 -27.33 2.70
C ARG A 595 8.24 -27.69 1.24
N TYR A 596 7.25 -28.52 0.99
CA TYR A 596 6.73 -28.82 -0.33
C TYR A 596 5.43 -28.06 -0.54
N VAL A 597 5.33 -27.32 -1.65
CA VAL A 597 4.18 -26.50 -1.99
C VAL A 597 3.66 -26.94 -3.34
N TYR A 598 2.38 -27.26 -3.44
CA TYR A 598 1.67 -27.54 -4.68
C TYR A 598 0.54 -26.52 -4.85
N THR A 599 0.49 -25.86 -6.01
CA THR A 599 -0.49 -24.82 -6.33
C THR A 599 -1.28 -25.22 -7.57
N GLU A 600 -2.60 -25.15 -7.46
CA GLU A 600 -3.54 -25.18 -8.58
C GLU A 600 -4.06 -23.76 -8.81
N LEU A 601 -3.86 -23.25 -10.01
CA LEU A 601 -4.31 -21.95 -10.46
C LEU A 601 -5.43 -22.10 -11.46
N GLN A 602 -6.53 -21.36 -11.28
CA GLN A 602 -7.59 -21.19 -12.26
C GLN A 602 -7.82 -19.71 -12.49
N SER A 603 -7.81 -19.26 -13.73
CA SER A 603 -8.09 -17.88 -14.10
C SER A 603 -9.24 -17.83 -15.10
N ALA A 604 -10.25 -17.04 -14.76
CA ALA A 604 -11.42 -16.82 -15.59
C ALA A 604 -11.52 -15.35 -16.02
N GLY A 605 -12.07 -15.15 -17.23
CA GLY A 605 -12.23 -13.83 -17.80
C GLY A 605 -12.99 -13.87 -19.11
N ALA A 606 -12.66 -12.98 -20.03
CA ALA A 606 -13.24 -12.96 -21.36
C ALA A 606 -12.22 -12.61 -22.45
N ALA A 607 -12.34 -13.23 -23.61
CA ALA A 607 -11.66 -12.80 -24.81
C ALA A 607 -12.57 -11.85 -25.59
N GLY A 608 -12.08 -10.69 -25.97
CA GLY A 608 -12.86 -9.65 -26.63
C GLY A 608 -12.18 -9.07 -27.86
N SER A 609 -12.99 -8.70 -28.85
CA SER A 609 -12.56 -8.05 -30.07
C SER A 609 -13.65 -7.08 -30.57
N PRO A 610 -13.28 -5.91 -31.12
CA PRO A 610 -14.24 -4.98 -31.68
C PRO A 610 -14.80 -5.52 -32.99
N ASP A 611 -16.12 -5.42 -33.19
CA ASP A 611 -16.78 -5.65 -34.46
C ASP A 611 -16.57 -4.45 -35.44
N ALA A 612 -17.21 -4.54 -36.61
CA ALA A 612 -17.10 -3.52 -37.65
C ALA A 612 -17.65 -2.13 -37.23
N ASN A 613 -18.44 -2.07 -36.17
CA ASN A 613 -18.99 -0.83 -35.59
C ASN A 613 -18.17 -0.34 -34.37
N GLY A 614 -17.09 -1.05 -34.01
CA GLY A 614 -16.30 -0.74 -32.82
C GLY A 614 -16.90 -1.25 -31.51
N ILE A 615 -17.97 -2.06 -31.55
CA ILE A 615 -18.59 -2.65 -30.38
C ILE A 615 -17.84 -3.94 -30.00
N ILE A 616 -17.42 -4.03 -28.74
CA ILE A 616 -16.67 -5.19 -28.24
C ILE A 616 -17.61 -6.41 -28.16
N GLN A 617 -17.27 -7.43 -28.88
CA GLN A 617 -17.87 -8.76 -28.78
C GLN A 617 -17.00 -9.63 -27.87
N THR A 618 -17.60 -10.42 -26.99
CA THR A 618 -16.87 -11.20 -25.98
C THR A 618 -17.26 -12.66 -25.97
N VAL A 619 -16.31 -13.51 -25.63
CA VAL A 619 -16.52 -14.92 -25.26
C VAL A 619 -15.79 -15.23 -23.96
N PRO A 620 -16.35 -16.08 -23.06
CA PRO A 620 -15.71 -16.39 -21.80
C PRO A 620 -14.41 -17.18 -22.02
N THR A 621 -13.44 -16.96 -21.15
CA THR A 621 -12.19 -17.72 -21.05
C THR A 621 -12.07 -18.31 -19.65
N ASP A 622 -11.53 -19.53 -19.54
CA ASP A 622 -11.26 -20.23 -18.30
C ASP A 622 -10.01 -21.09 -18.52
N LEU A 623 -8.90 -20.69 -17.92
CA LEU A 623 -7.60 -21.29 -18.10
C LEU A 623 -7.04 -21.74 -16.76
N SER A 624 -6.40 -22.90 -16.71
CA SER A 624 -5.83 -23.46 -15.49
C SER A 624 -4.38 -23.86 -15.68
N HIS A 625 -3.62 -23.78 -14.61
CA HIS A 625 -2.22 -24.15 -14.55
C HIS A 625 -1.89 -24.70 -13.16
N ASP A 626 -0.99 -25.69 -13.07
CA ASP A 626 -0.51 -26.22 -11.80
C ASP A 626 1.01 -26.32 -11.77
N TYR A 627 1.58 -26.12 -10.57
CA TYR A 627 3.02 -26.19 -10.37
C TYR A 627 3.35 -26.62 -8.92
N SER A 628 4.61 -27.02 -8.71
CA SER A 628 5.07 -27.39 -7.36
C SER A 628 6.51 -26.99 -7.11
N HIS A 629 6.81 -26.64 -5.85
CA HIS A 629 8.15 -26.22 -5.42
C HIS A 629 8.57 -26.96 -4.15
N LEU A 630 9.88 -27.20 -4.04
CA LEU A 630 10.52 -27.71 -2.83
C LEU A 630 11.42 -26.63 -2.27
N LEU A 631 11.13 -26.23 -1.01
CA LEU A 631 11.71 -25.07 -0.35
C LEU A 631 12.51 -25.52 0.90
N PRO A 632 13.81 -25.80 0.74
CA PRO A 632 14.69 -26.04 1.90
C PRO A 632 15.03 -24.75 2.62
N SER A 633 15.17 -24.82 3.95
CA SER A 633 15.64 -23.75 4.82
C SER A 633 16.59 -24.25 5.90
N LEU A 634 17.55 -23.40 6.25
CA LEU A 634 18.51 -23.62 7.33
C LEU A 634 18.79 -22.31 8.03
N ASN A 635 18.58 -22.26 9.34
CA ASN A 635 18.96 -21.13 10.18
C ASN A 635 19.84 -21.64 11.32
N MET A 636 20.93 -20.93 11.63
CA MET A 636 21.86 -21.24 12.70
C MET A 636 22.22 -19.98 13.48
N ALA A 637 22.30 -20.09 14.78
CA ALA A 637 22.76 -19.04 15.71
C ALA A 637 23.88 -19.60 16.58
N LEU A 638 25.08 -19.03 16.42
CA LEU A 638 26.28 -19.38 17.20
C LEU A 638 26.49 -18.29 18.26
N ALA A 639 26.29 -18.63 19.52
CA ALA A 639 26.62 -17.75 20.63
C ALA A 639 28.14 -17.76 20.87
N LEU A 640 28.79 -16.62 20.63
CA LEU A 640 30.22 -16.45 20.93
C LEU A 640 30.45 -16.23 22.42
N ASP A 641 29.52 -15.56 23.06
CA ASP A 641 29.35 -15.38 24.51
C ASP A 641 27.90 -14.97 24.83
N ASP A 642 27.61 -14.57 26.07
CA ASP A 642 26.24 -14.17 26.51
C ASP A 642 25.71 -12.90 25.80
N GLN A 643 26.58 -12.15 25.15
CA GLN A 643 26.24 -10.87 24.51
C GLN A 643 26.38 -10.91 22.98
N GLN A 644 27.13 -11.88 22.43
CA GLN A 644 27.50 -11.88 21.01
C GLN A 644 26.96 -13.12 20.31
N THR A 645 26.29 -12.91 19.19
CA THR A 645 25.74 -13.98 18.36
C THR A 645 26.10 -13.78 16.90
N VAL A 646 26.48 -14.85 16.22
CA VAL A 646 26.59 -14.91 14.76
C VAL A 646 25.46 -15.76 14.23
N ARG A 647 24.67 -15.20 13.32
CA ARG A 647 23.59 -15.95 12.65
C ARG A 647 23.92 -16.21 11.21
N PHE A 648 23.53 -17.37 10.75
CA PHE A 648 23.62 -17.78 9.35
C PHE A 648 22.24 -18.31 8.91
N GLY A 649 21.74 -17.83 7.78
CA GLY A 649 20.53 -18.31 7.13
C GLY A 649 20.80 -18.69 5.67
N ALA A 650 20.18 -19.77 5.21
CA ALA A 650 20.18 -20.14 3.81
C ALA A 650 18.84 -20.80 3.44
N ALA A 651 18.19 -20.32 2.38
CA ALA A 651 16.91 -20.87 1.96
C ALA A 651 16.65 -20.68 0.47
N LYS A 652 15.83 -21.59 -0.08
CA LYS A 652 15.11 -21.36 -1.34
C LYS A 652 13.73 -20.80 -1.01
N THR A 653 13.35 -19.70 -1.64
CA THR A 653 12.07 -19.01 -1.47
C THR A 653 11.39 -18.78 -2.81
N ILE A 654 10.09 -18.64 -2.78
CA ILE A 654 9.27 -18.26 -3.95
C ILE A 654 8.40 -17.06 -3.60
N SER A 655 7.99 -16.33 -4.63
CA SER A 655 6.91 -15.35 -4.58
C SER A 655 6.02 -15.56 -5.80
N ARG A 656 4.72 -15.78 -5.57
CA ARG A 656 3.77 -16.02 -6.67
C ARG A 656 3.69 -14.80 -7.57
N ALA A 657 3.42 -15.03 -8.86
CA ALA A 657 3.19 -13.95 -9.81
C ALA A 657 2.01 -13.07 -9.40
N ARG A 658 1.99 -11.87 -9.91
CA ARG A 658 0.92 -10.89 -9.67
C ARG A 658 -0.42 -11.42 -10.23
N MET A 659 -1.51 -11.23 -9.51
CA MET A 659 -2.83 -11.71 -9.93
C MET A 659 -3.35 -10.98 -11.17
N ASP A 660 -3.09 -9.67 -11.29
CA ASP A 660 -3.40 -8.88 -12.47
C ASP A 660 -2.60 -9.31 -13.73
N GLU A 661 -1.40 -9.89 -13.54
CA GLU A 661 -0.60 -10.45 -14.63
C GLU A 661 -1.01 -11.87 -15.03
N MET A 662 -1.65 -12.62 -14.12
CA MET A 662 -2.11 -14.00 -14.36
C MET A 662 -3.55 -14.08 -14.87
N ASN A 663 -4.23 -12.97 -15.09
CA ASN A 663 -5.62 -12.95 -15.51
C ASN A 663 -5.82 -13.56 -16.93
N ALA A 664 -6.99 -14.18 -17.16
CA ALA A 664 -7.38 -14.78 -18.43
C ALA A 664 -8.26 -13.85 -19.29
N SER A 665 -8.35 -12.58 -18.98
CA SER A 665 -9.07 -11.60 -19.81
C SER A 665 -8.15 -11.04 -20.89
N LEU A 666 -8.55 -11.20 -22.15
CA LEU A 666 -7.70 -11.02 -23.31
C LEU A 666 -8.36 -10.10 -24.34
N SER A 667 -7.62 -9.12 -24.85
CA SER A 667 -7.96 -8.48 -26.10
C SER A 667 -7.42 -9.35 -27.23
N VAL A 668 -8.29 -9.82 -28.12
CA VAL A 668 -7.93 -10.76 -29.16
C VAL A 668 -8.11 -10.17 -30.56
N SER A 669 -7.23 -10.58 -31.45
CA SER A 669 -7.33 -10.29 -32.89
C SER A 669 -7.13 -11.60 -33.65
N TYR A 670 -8.14 -12.00 -34.41
CA TYR A 670 -8.12 -13.20 -35.23
C TYR A 670 -7.92 -12.85 -36.72
N SER A 671 -7.11 -13.65 -37.40
CA SER A 671 -6.91 -13.55 -38.86
C SER A 671 -6.90 -14.95 -39.47
N GLU A 672 -7.63 -15.12 -40.55
CA GLU A 672 -7.55 -16.36 -41.36
C GLU A 672 -6.15 -16.62 -41.92
N GLN A 673 -5.35 -15.55 -42.11
CA GLN A 673 -3.96 -15.64 -42.50
C GLN A 673 -3.07 -15.66 -41.25
N VAL A 674 -2.23 -16.71 -41.18
CA VAL A 674 -1.25 -16.76 -40.09
C VAL A 674 -0.26 -15.59 -40.15
N ASN A 675 0.12 -15.08 -38.98
CA ASN A 675 1.17 -14.07 -38.86
C ASN A 675 2.57 -14.65 -39.24
N GLN A 676 3.62 -13.85 -39.14
CA GLN A 676 4.98 -14.28 -39.52
C GLN A 676 5.48 -15.47 -38.67
N GLU A 677 5.01 -15.64 -37.46
CA GLU A 677 5.33 -16.71 -36.54
C GLU A 677 4.46 -17.97 -36.74
N GLY A 678 3.42 -17.91 -37.58
CA GLY A 678 2.56 -19.05 -37.93
C GLY A 678 1.29 -19.18 -37.10
N TYR A 679 0.85 -18.13 -36.41
CA TYR A 679 -0.36 -18.11 -35.55
C TYR A 679 -1.50 -17.33 -36.21
N ASN A 680 -2.74 -17.77 -35.97
CA ASN A 680 -3.96 -17.07 -36.39
C ASN A 680 -4.41 -16.02 -35.36
N TRP A 681 -4.06 -16.22 -34.08
CA TRP A 681 -4.40 -15.35 -33.00
C TRP A 681 -3.22 -14.44 -32.60
N SER A 682 -3.51 -13.16 -32.40
CA SER A 682 -2.68 -12.23 -31.63
C SER A 682 -3.48 -11.78 -30.43
N ILE A 683 -2.88 -11.79 -29.24
CA ILE A 683 -3.55 -11.41 -27.99
C ILE A 683 -2.71 -10.43 -27.19
N SER A 684 -3.40 -9.63 -26.37
CA SER A 684 -2.78 -8.86 -25.30
C SER A 684 -3.62 -8.98 -24.02
N GLY A 685 -2.95 -9.02 -22.87
CA GLY A 685 -3.60 -9.21 -21.58
C GLY A 685 -2.70 -9.96 -20.60
N GLY A 686 -3.30 -10.62 -19.63
CA GLY A 686 -2.58 -11.42 -18.66
C GLY A 686 -2.07 -12.75 -19.21
N ASN A 687 -1.15 -13.37 -18.48
CA ASN A 687 -0.58 -14.68 -18.80
C ASN A 687 -0.86 -15.69 -17.67
N PRO A 688 -1.92 -16.49 -17.77
CA PRO A 688 -2.26 -17.46 -16.72
C PRO A 688 -1.24 -18.59 -16.53
N MET A 689 -0.25 -18.71 -17.43
CA MET A 689 0.82 -19.72 -17.36
C MET A 689 2.04 -19.23 -16.58
N LEU A 690 1.95 -18.10 -15.88
CA LEU A 690 3.06 -17.60 -15.07
C LEU A 690 3.34 -18.53 -13.90
N GLU A 691 4.62 -18.83 -13.71
CA GLU A 691 5.15 -19.52 -12.55
C GLU A 691 5.70 -18.53 -11.52
N PRO A 692 5.83 -18.91 -10.25
CA PRO A 692 6.41 -18.07 -9.22
C PRO A 692 7.81 -17.59 -9.55
N LYS A 693 8.16 -16.40 -9.09
CA LYS A 693 9.53 -15.95 -8.95
C LYS A 693 10.26 -16.83 -7.94
N GLU A 694 11.51 -17.16 -8.19
CA GLU A 694 12.31 -18.02 -7.32
C GLU A 694 13.64 -17.37 -6.92
N ALA A 695 14.03 -17.55 -5.67
CA ALA A 695 15.32 -17.10 -5.18
C ALA A 695 15.98 -18.11 -4.24
N ILE A 696 17.32 -18.16 -4.29
CA ILE A 696 18.15 -18.77 -3.27
C ILE A 696 18.82 -17.64 -2.50
N GLY A 697 18.57 -17.56 -1.20
CA GLY A 697 19.12 -16.53 -0.31
C GLY A 697 20.15 -17.09 0.66
N VAL A 698 21.15 -16.29 0.99
CA VAL A 698 22.12 -16.53 2.06
C VAL A 698 22.27 -15.26 2.87
N ASP A 699 22.16 -15.40 4.18
CA ASP A 699 22.26 -14.33 5.17
C ASP A 699 23.35 -14.66 6.20
N LEU A 700 24.12 -13.65 6.59
CA LEU A 700 25.10 -13.75 7.68
C LEU A 700 25.00 -12.47 8.52
N SER A 701 24.74 -12.60 9.82
CA SER A 701 24.74 -11.45 10.72
C SER A 701 25.66 -11.68 11.93
N TYR A 702 26.25 -10.60 12.41
CA TYR A 702 26.90 -10.51 13.71
C TYR A 702 26.14 -9.49 14.54
N GLU A 703 25.81 -9.88 15.77
CA GLU A 703 25.03 -9.08 16.70
C GLU A 703 25.73 -9.05 18.08
N ASN A 704 25.75 -7.86 18.69
CA ASN A 704 26.32 -7.68 20.03
C ASN A 704 25.33 -6.89 20.90
N TYR A 705 24.80 -7.54 21.93
CA TYR A 705 23.83 -7.05 22.91
C TYR A 705 24.55 -6.64 24.18
N PHE A 706 25.20 -5.48 24.18
CA PHE A 706 26.08 -5.05 25.25
C PHE A 706 25.37 -4.54 26.52
N VAL A 707 24.08 -4.15 26.41
CA VAL A 707 23.14 -3.86 27.51
C VAL A 707 21.72 -4.21 27.05
N GLU A 708 20.72 -4.19 27.94
CA GLU A 708 19.34 -4.61 27.63
C GLU A 708 18.68 -3.77 26.53
N ASP A 709 18.89 -2.43 26.56
CA ASP A 709 18.38 -1.48 25.58
C ASP A 709 19.42 -1.09 24.51
N GLY A 710 20.58 -1.77 24.49
CA GLY A 710 21.69 -1.45 23.60
C GLY A 710 22.22 -2.63 22.82
N TYR A 711 22.23 -2.50 21.49
CA TYR A 711 22.86 -3.47 20.61
C TYR A 711 23.49 -2.82 19.41
N PHE A 712 24.35 -3.58 18.75
CA PHE A 712 24.82 -3.25 17.44
C PHE A 712 24.82 -4.51 16.56
N SER A 713 24.49 -4.36 15.27
CA SER A 713 24.49 -5.47 14.32
C SER A 713 25.06 -5.08 12.96
N VAL A 714 25.67 -6.07 12.32
CA VAL A 714 26.11 -6.04 10.92
C VAL A 714 25.54 -7.28 10.24
N ALA A 715 24.77 -7.10 9.20
CA ALA A 715 24.25 -8.20 8.40
C ALA A 715 24.71 -8.05 6.94
N LEU A 716 25.02 -9.18 6.32
CA LEU A 716 25.30 -9.32 4.90
C LEU A 716 24.27 -10.25 4.31
N PHE A 717 23.76 -9.94 3.13
CA PHE A 717 22.81 -10.79 2.43
C PHE A 717 23.14 -10.88 0.94
N TRP A 718 22.80 -12.03 0.38
CA TRP A 718 22.93 -12.31 -1.04
C TRP A 718 21.76 -13.18 -1.49
N LYS A 719 21.17 -12.84 -2.64
CA LYS A 719 20.10 -13.60 -3.26
C LYS A 719 20.38 -13.82 -4.73
N ASP A 720 20.22 -15.05 -5.19
CA ASP A 720 20.23 -15.44 -6.59
C ASP A 720 18.78 -15.63 -7.04
N LEU A 721 18.32 -14.75 -7.92
CA LEU A 721 16.98 -14.78 -8.51
C LEU A 721 17.03 -15.75 -9.70
N SER A 722 16.76 -17.02 -9.45
CA SER A 722 16.83 -18.05 -10.48
C SER A 722 15.69 -17.96 -11.49
N GLN A 723 14.55 -17.38 -11.10
CA GLN A 723 13.38 -17.10 -11.95
C GLN A 723 12.76 -15.76 -11.58
N TRP A 724 12.49 -14.93 -12.60
CA TRP A 724 11.88 -13.62 -12.45
C TRP A 724 10.85 -13.39 -13.56
N THR A 725 10.11 -12.29 -13.51
CA THR A 725 9.11 -11.92 -14.53
C THR A 725 9.52 -10.66 -15.29
N PHE A 726 9.30 -10.66 -16.61
CA PHE A 726 9.67 -9.56 -17.52
C PHE A 726 8.58 -9.37 -18.57
N GLY A 727 8.57 -8.21 -19.23
CA GLY A 727 7.76 -8.02 -20.44
C GLY A 727 8.30 -8.89 -21.60
N GLY A 728 7.43 -9.56 -22.33
CA GLY A 728 7.82 -10.44 -23.44
C GLY A 728 6.63 -11.02 -24.19
N ASN A 729 6.92 -11.98 -25.07
CA ASN A 729 5.91 -12.71 -25.81
C ASN A 729 5.75 -14.12 -25.22
N TYR A 730 4.51 -14.59 -25.16
CA TYR A 730 4.17 -15.93 -24.66
C TYR A 730 3.17 -16.62 -25.59
N LEU A 731 3.04 -17.93 -25.43
CA LEU A 731 2.04 -18.73 -26.14
C LEU A 731 0.98 -19.22 -25.16
N VAL A 732 -0.28 -19.10 -25.55
CA VAL A 732 -1.40 -19.64 -24.78
C VAL A 732 -2.28 -20.50 -25.67
N ASP A 733 -2.76 -21.61 -25.10
CA ASP A 733 -3.71 -22.49 -25.76
C ASP A 733 -5.14 -22.01 -25.49
N LEU A 734 -5.79 -21.50 -26.52
CA LEU A 734 -7.19 -21.06 -26.52
C LEU A 734 -8.13 -22.12 -27.08
N THR A 735 -7.82 -23.43 -26.91
CA THR A 735 -8.71 -24.52 -27.33
C THR A 735 -10.10 -24.34 -26.72
N GLY A 736 -11.12 -24.29 -27.59
CA GLY A 736 -12.50 -24.08 -27.17
C GLY A 736 -12.98 -22.64 -27.18
N VAL A 737 -12.05 -21.67 -27.31
CA VAL A 737 -12.39 -20.27 -27.49
C VAL A 737 -12.67 -20.01 -28.97
N THR A 738 -13.77 -19.32 -29.27
CA THR A 738 -14.13 -18.90 -30.64
C THR A 738 -13.75 -17.45 -30.87
N ASP A 739 -13.58 -17.05 -32.13
CA ASP A 739 -13.46 -15.64 -32.45
C ASP A 739 -14.73 -14.89 -32.01
N PRO A 740 -14.61 -13.85 -31.16
CA PRO A 740 -15.78 -13.15 -30.60
C PRO A 740 -16.67 -12.49 -31.63
N VAL A 741 -16.14 -12.13 -32.79
CA VAL A 741 -16.86 -11.42 -33.86
C VAL A 741 -17.48 -12.36 -34.87
N SER A 742 -16.72 -13.32 -35.40
CA SER A 742 -17.21 -14.25 -36.44
C SER A 742 -17.84 -15.54 -35.84
N GLY A 743 -17.48 -15.89 -34.59
CA GLY A 743 -17.85 -17.16 -33.96
C GLY A 743 -17.11 -18.38 -34.54
N GLU A 744 -16.08 -18.15 -35.36
CA GLU A 744 -15.28 -19.23 -35.94
C GLU A 744 -14.36 -19.88 -34.88
N VAL A 745 -14.12 -21.19 -35.05
CA VAL A 745 -13.12 -21.92 -34.26
C VAL A 745 -11.81 -21.92 -35.06
N PRO A 746 -10.73 -21.27 -34.53
CA PRO A 746 -9.46 -21.23 -35.25
C PRO A 746 -8.89 -22.65 -35.51
N ALA A 747 -8.29 -22.83 -36.66
CA ALA A 747 -7.65 -24.09 -37.02
C ALA A 747 -6.42 -24.39 -36.15
N ASN A 748 -5.73 -23.34 -35.71
CA ASN A 748 -4.66 -23.37 -34.68
C ASN A 748 -5.15 -22.62 -33.45
N PRO A 749 -5.42 -23.32 -32.33
CA PRO A 749 -5.88 -22.65 -31.11
C PRO A 749 -4.76 -21.92 -30.35
N ILE A 750 -3.51 -22.12 -30.76
CA ILE A 750 -2.39 -21.44 -30.08
C ILE A 750 -2.34 -19.98 -30.49
N ALA A 751 -2.36 -19.11 -29.52
CA ALA A 751 -2.24 -17.65 -29.67
C ALA A 751 -0.84 -17.17 -29.29
N LEU A 752 -0.35 -16.17 -30.03
CA LEU A 752 0.83 -15.40 -29.65
C LEU A 752 0.38 -14.18 -28.84
N GLY A 753 0.79 -14.13 -27.60
CA GLY A 753 0.51 -13.05 -26.66
C GLY A 753 1.72 -12.14 -26.41
N SER A 754 1.43 -10.89 -26.06
CA SER A 754 2.40 -9.96 -25.48
C SER A 754 1.95 -9.59 -24.07
N GLY A 755 2.87 -9.66 -23.10
CA GLY A 755 2.57 -9.42 -21.70
C GLY A 755 3.73 -9.87 -20.82
N THR A 756 3.44 -10.26 -19.58
CA THR A 756 4.45 -10.75 -18.63
C THR A 756 4.82 -12.20 -18.91
N VAL A 757 6.11 -12.52 -18.87
CA VAL A 757 6.67 -13.87 -19.05
C VAL A 757 7.69 -14.18 -17.97
N ASN A 758 7.88 -15.47 -17.67
CA ASN A 758 8.99 -15.92 -16.84
C ASN A 758 10.30 -15.86 -17.60
N GLY A 759 11.39 -15.47 -16.94
CA GLY A 759 12.73 -15.43 -17.46
C GLY A 759 13.76 -15.69 -16.39
N GLY A 760 15.02 -15.77 -16.77
CA GLY A 760 16.13 -15.80 -15.82
C GLY A 760 16.17 -14.46 -15.07
N GLY A 761 16.70 -14.46 -13.86
CA GLY A 761 16.83 -13.27 -13.02
C GLY A 761 18.25 -12.74 -13.01
N GLY A 762 18.84 -12.74 -11.83
CA GLY A 762 20.19 -12.22 -11.56
C GLY A 762 20.48 -12.26 -10.08
N THR A 763 21.37 -11.40 -9.62
CA THR A 763 21.75 -11.37 -8.21
C THR A 763 21.38 -10.06 -7.55
N LEU A 764 21.03 -10.14 -6.27
CA LEU A 764 20.85 -9.01 -5.37
C LEU A 764 21.72 -9.25 -4.13
N GLN A 765 22.46 -8.23 -3.70
CA GLN A 765 23.31 -8.31 -2.53
C GLN A 765 23.34 -6.99 -1.78
N GLY A 766 23.68 -7.08 -0.50
CA GLY A 766 23.78 -5.88 0.30
C GLY A 766 24.26 -6.12 1.73
N TYR A 767 24.24 -5.04 2.48
CA TYR A 767 24.58 -5.05 3.90
C TYR A 767 23.63 -4.17 4.70
N GLU A 768 23.46 -4.52 5.97
CA GLU A 768 22.66 -3.77 6.94
C GLU A 768 23.52 -3.50 8.18
N LEU A 769 23.54 -2.25 8.61
CA LEU A 769 24.15 -1.82 9.85
C LEU A 769 23.05 -1.27 10.75
N SER A 770 23.06 -1.66 12.03
CA SER A 770 22.10 -1.15 12.99
C SER A 770 22.74 -0.97 14.36
N VAL A 771 22.34 0.07 15.07
CA VAL A 771 22.77 0.36 16.42
C VAL A 771 21.63 0.94 17.24
N SER A 772 21.45 0.43 18.47
CA SER A 772 20.72 1.08 19.54
C SER A 772 21.74 1.42 20.62
N LEU A 773 21.93 2.71 20.87
CA LEU A 773 22.97 3.22 21.75
C LEU A 773 22.37 4.09 22.86
N PRO A 774 22.02 3.52 24.02
CA PRO A 774 21.62 4.28 25.18
C PRO A 774 22.85 5.00 25.79
N PHE A 775 22.75 6.30 26.11
CA PHE A 775 23.92 7.09 26.50
C PHE A 775 24.34 6.87 27.93
N HIS A 776 23.54 6.18 28.76
CA HIS A 776 23.94 5.79 30.11
C HIS A 776 25.20 4.89 30.12
N VAL A 777 25.47 4.12 29.05
CA VAL A 777 26.72 3.36 28.88
C VAL A 777 27.98 4.20 28.91
N PHE A 778 27.88 5.50 28.58
CA PHE A 778 29.02 6.42 28.65
C PHE A 778 29.06 7.15 30.00
N ASN A 779 27.90 7.51 30.56
CA ASN A 779 27.78 8.23 31.80
C ASN A 779 26.34 8.12 32.34
N GLU A 780 26.18 7.68 33.58
CA GLU A 780 24.87 7.56 34.26
C GLU A 780 24.05 8.87 34.25
N ASN A 781 24.68 10.05 34.21
CA ASN A 781 23.98 11.33 34.11
C ASN A 781 23.32 11.55 32.73
N LEU A 782 23.60 10.71 31.75
CA LEU A 782 22.96 10.71 30.41
C LEU A 782 21.86 9.67 30.30
N ASP A 783 21.43 9.10 31.43
CA ASP A 783 20.29 8.19 31.44
C ASP A 783 19.04 8.85 30.84
N GLY A 784 18.27 8.09 30.10
CA GLY A 784 17.14 8.55 29.30
C GLY A 784 17.50 9.01 27.89
N PHE A 785 18.74 9.44 27.63
CA PHE A 785 19.16 9.78 26.25
C PHE A 785 19.61 8.52 25.49
N GLY A 786 19.29 8.47 24.20
CA GLY A 786 19.80 7.45 23.30
C GLY A 786 19.66 7.79 21.83
N LEU A 787 20.29 6.96 21.03
CA LEU A 787 20.31 7.03 19.57
C LEU A 787 20.04 5.63 18.98
N ILE A 788 19.08 5.56 18.09
CA ILE A 788 18.87 4.39 17.24
C ILE A 788 19.21 4.81 15.80
N ALA A 789 20.03 4.03 15.11
CA ALA A 789 20.37 4.33 13.72
C ALA A 789 20.54 3.05 12.91
N SER A 790 20.13 3.11 11.64
CA SER A 790 20.36 2.04 10.68
C SER A 790 20.80 2.59 9.33
N HIS A 791 21.58 1.78 8.64
CA HIS A 791 21.99 2.04 7.26
C HIS A 791 22.01 0.74 6.48
N THR A 792 21.35 0.73 5.33
CA THR A 792 21.30 -0.39 4.41
C THR A 792 21.82 0.04 3.06
N GLY A 793 22.75 -0.72 2.49
CA GLY A 793 23.19 -0.59 1.12
C GLY A 793 22.81 -1.83 0.33
N VAL A 794 22.21 -1.66 -0.86
CA VAL A 794 21.76 -2.75 -1.73
C VAL A 794 22.23 -2.50 -3.15
N SER A 795 22.57 -3.57 -3.85
CA SER A 795 22.85 -3.54 -5.29
C SER A 795 22.28 -4.79 -5.97
N SER A 796 21.85 -4.65 -7.22
CA SER A 796 21.37 -5.75 -8.05
C SER A 796 22.13 -5.81 -9.38
N ASP A 797 22.23 -7.02 -9.93
CA ASP A 797 22.73 -7.29 -11.28
C ASP A 797 21.74 -8.26 -11.93
N ILE A 798 20.71 -7.68 -12.53
CA ILE A 798 19.59 -8.41 -13.15
C ILE A 798 19.51 -8.00 -14.60
N GLN A 799 19.32 -8.98 -15.49
CA GLN A 799 19.15 -8.75 -16.91
C GLN A 799 17.83 -9.32 -17.42
N ASP A 800 17.21 -8.57 -18.32
CA ASP A 800 16.03 -9.06 -19.04
C ASP A 800 16.40 -10.19 -20.02
N PRO A 801 15.45 -10.92 -20.60
CA PRO A 801 15.73 -11.99 -21.57
C PRO A 801 16.48 -11.53 -22.83
N ASN A 802 16.54 -10.22 -23.10
CA ASN A 802 17.27 -9.64 -24.23
C ASN A 802 18.71 -9.24 -23.84
N GLY A 803 19.10 -9.37 -22.56
CA GLY A 803 20.40 -9.01 -22.03
C GLY A 803 20.56 -7.52 -21.69
N ASN A 804 19.47 -6.79 -21.53
CA ASN A 804 19.51 -5.41 -21.04
C ASN A 804 19.46 -5.41 -19.51
N ASP A 805 20.13 -4.44 -18.90
CA ASP A 805 20.07 -4.23 -17.45
C ASP A 805 18.63 -3.92 -17.02
N TYR A 806 18.17 -4.60 -15.99
CA TYR A 806 16.83 -4.45 -15.43
C TYR A 806 16.91 -3.91 -14.00
N GLU A 807 16.34 -2.73 -13.81
CA GLU A 807 16.22 -2.12 -12.49
C GLU A 807 15.01 -2.73 -11.76
N LEU A 808 15.27 -3.33 -10.60
CA LEU A 808 14.23 -3.92 -9.76
C LEU A 808 13.31 -2.83 -9.18
N PRO A 809 12.00 -2.88 -9.43
CA PRO A 809 11.07 -1.93 -8.82
C PRO A 809 11.09 -2.02 -7.29
N GLY A 810 11.12 -0.85 -6.62
CA GLY A 810 11.23 -0.77 -5.17
C GLY A 810 12.67 -0.71 -4.65
N LEU A 811 13.68 -1.05 -5.45
CA LEU A 811 15.08 -1.06 -5.04
C LEU A 811 15.63 0.37 -4.95
N SER A 812 16.16 0.71 -3.77
CA SER A 812 16.97 1.91 -3.55
C SER A 812 18.37 1.50 -3.16
N ASP A 813 19.38 2.13 -3.71
CA ASP A 813 20.78 1.81 -3.41
C ASP A 813 21.13 2.00 -1.93
N SER A 814 20.46 2.92 -1.26
CA SER A 814 20.65 3.13 0.18
C SER A 814 19.38 3.57 0.89
N ILE A 815 19.22 3.05 2.12
CA ILE A 815 18.16 3.43 3.06
C ILE A 815 18.84 3.75 4.40
N GLN A 816 18.44 4.85 5.03
CA GLN A 816 18.96 5.30 6.32
C GLN A 816 17.81 5.67 7.24
N SER A 817 17.91 5.28 8.50
CA SER A 817 17.03 5.72 9.57
C SER A 817 17.85 6.14 10.77
N MET A 818 17.43 7.22 11.42
CA MET A 818 18.08 7.70 12.64
C MET A 818 17.04 8.30 13.57
N THR A 819 17.00 7.87 14.83
CA THR A 819 16.11 8.40 15.87
C THR A 819 16.94 8.75 17.09
N ALA A 820 16.97 10.02 17.48
CA ALA A 820 17.47 10.47 18.74
C ALA A 820 16.31 10.62 19.72
N TYR A 821 16.47 10.14 20.94
CA TYR A 821 15.41 10.18 21.96
C TYR A 821 15.92 10.60 23.34
N TYR A 822 14.99 11.11 24.14
CA TYR A 822 15.12 11.31 25.57
C TYR A 822 13.85 10.83 26.25
N GLU A 823 13.96 9.99 27.26
CA GLU A 823 12.84 9.54 28.08
C GLU A 823 13.29 9.34 29.52
N ASN A 824 12.88 10.23 30.41
CA ASN A 824 13.13 10.15 31.83
C ASN A 824 12.23 11.15 32.59
N TYR A 825 11.92 10.88 33.86
CA TYR A 825 11.08 11.72 34.74
C TYR A 825 9.70 12.05 34.16
N GLY A 826 9.10 11.10 33.45
CA GLY A 826 7.82 11.27 32.75
C GLY A 826 7.91 12.12 31.48
N PHE A 827 9.01 12.80 31.20
CA PHE A 827 9.18 13.57 29.95
C PHE A 827 9.79 12.71 28.85
N SER A 828 9.18 12.75 27.69
CA SER A 828 9.67 12.09 26.47
C SER A 828 9.86 13.09 25.33
N ALA A 829 10.93 12.91 24.56
CA ALA A 829 11.17 13.64 23.32
C ALA A 829 11.88 12.74 22.33
N ARG A 830 11.47 12.78 21.08
CA ARG A 830 12.17 12.06 20.00
C ARG A 830 12.17 12.88 18.71
N ALA A 831 13.23 12.70 17.92
CA ALA A 831 13.33 13.22 16.58
C ALA A 831 13.86 12.11 15.67
N SER A 832 13.18 11.86 14.57
CA SER A 832 13.49 10.79 13.62
C SER A 832 13.73 11.36 12.24
N MET A 833 14.72 10.82 11.56
CA MET A 833 15.02 11.09 10.15
C MET A 833 14.99 9.76 9.41
N ARG A 834 14.26 9.69 8.30
CA ARG A 834 14.26 8.60 7.35
C ARG A 834 14.71 9.12 6.00
N LYS A 835 15.70 8.49 5.40
CA LYS A 835 16.23 8.86 4.09
C LYS A 835 16.27 7.64 3.19
N ARG A 836 15.73 7.77 1.99
CA ARG A 836 15.73 6.78 0.94
C ARG A 836 16.38 7.39 -0.31
N ALA A 837 17.26 6.66 -1.00
CA ALA A 837 17.80 7.06 -2.30
C ALA A 837 16.75 6.91 -3.41
N ASP A 838 17.05 7.43 -4.60
CA ASP A 838 16.22 7.28 -5.79
C ASP A 838 15.88 5.81 -6.05
N PHE A 839 14.72 5.55 -6.61
CA PHE A 839 14.27 4.20 -6.93
C PHE A 839 13.21 4.20 -8.04
N LYS A 840 13.00 3.02 -8.63
CA LYS A 840 11.88 2.80 -9.54
C LYS A 840 10.65 2.43 -8.72
N GLY A 841 9.70 3.34 -8.59
CA GLY A 841 8.47 3.17 -7.83
C GLY A 841 7.28 2.82 -8.72
N GLU A 842 6.34 2.05 -8.18
CA GLU A 842 5.02 1.88 -8.78
C GLU A 842 4.12 3.02 -8.32
N VAL A 843 3.62 3.80 -9.26
CA VAL A 843 2.66 4.89 -9.02
C VAL A 843 1.40 4.64 -9.84
N TYR A 844 0.26 5.06 -9.34
CA TYR A 844 -0.98 4.95 -10.09
C TYR A 844 -1.14 6.13 -11.05
N GLY A 845 -1.39 5.81 -12.30
CA GLY A 845 -1.75 6.76 -13.35
C GLY A 845 -3.24 7.10 -13.35
N ILE A 846 -3.65 7.92 -14.28
CA ILE A 846 -5.07 8.18 -14.58
C ILE A 846 -5.70 6.84 -15.00
N GLY A 847 -6.85 6.47 -14.41
CA GLY A 847 -7.53 5.19 -14.66
C GLY A 847 -7.03 4.03 -13.80
N PHE A 848 -6.27 4.32 -12.74
CA PHE A 848 -5.81 3.35 -11.72
C PHE A 848 -4.88 2.26 -12.25
N ASP A 849 -4.21 2.49 -13.39
CA ASP A 849 -3.18 1.60 -13.88
C ASP A 849 -1.87 1.84 -13.15
N ALA A 850 -1.27 0.79 -12.62
CA ALA A 850 0.04 0.84 -12.03
C ALA A 850 1.11 1.14 -13.10
N GLN A 851 1.92 2.17 -12.85
CA GLN A 851 2.99 2.61 -13.74
C GLN A 851 4.30 2.69 -12.98
N GLN A 852 5.37 2.19 -13.57
CA GLN A 852 6.71 2.33 -13.01
C GLN A 852 7.31 3.69 -13.39
N ARG A 853 7.77 4.44 -12.37
CA ARG A 853 8.37 5.78 -12.51
C ARG A 853 9.66 5.89 -11.73
N ASN A 854 10.56 6.75 -12.17
CA ASN A 854 11.77 7.08 -11.42
C ASN A 854 11.40 8.06 -10.29
N VAL A 855 11.36 7.56 -9.07
CA VAL A 855 11.07 8.33 -7.86
C VAL A 855 12.35 8.91 -7.31
N VAL A 856 12.34 10.21 -7.05
CA VAL A 856 13.46 10.92 -6.41
C VAL A 856 13.52 10.53 -4.94
N GLY A 857 14.71 10.28 -4.45
CA GLY A 857 14.94 9.96 -3.05
C GLY A 857 14.45 11.06 -2.11
N GLU A 858 13.90 10.68 -0.98
CA GLU A 858 13.30 11.59 -0.02
C GLU A 858 13.99 11.55 1.34
N THR A 859 13.87 12.66 2.11
CA THR A 859 14.33 12.75 3.49
C THR A 859 13.23 13.29 4.38
N LEU A 860 12.57 12.41 5.11
CA LEU A 860 11.50 12.76 6.04
C LEU A 860 12.05 12.98 7.43
N VAL A 861 11.60 14.03 8.09
CA VAL A 861 11.95 14.35 9.48
C VAL A 861 10.68 14.52 10.30
N ASP A 862 10.58 13.73 11.38
CA ASP A 862 9.46 13.76 12.32
C ASP A 862 9.99 14.04 13.72
N ALA A 863 9.17 14.68 14.56
CA ALA A 863 9.52 14.89 15.96
C ALA A 863 8.30 14.80 16.88
N GLN A 864 8.51 14.33 18.10
CA GLN A 864 7.47 14.22 19.12
C GLN A 864 8.02 14.65 20.47
N ILE A 865 7.18 15.29 21.26
CA ILE A 865 7.41 15.54 22.68
C ILE A 865 6.19 15.05 23.46
N GLY A 866 6.40 14.52 24.66
CA GLY A 866 5.33 14.00 25.50
C GLY A 866 5.63 14.14 26.99
N TYR A 867 4.58 13.96 27.78
CA TYR A 867 4.70 13.91 29.24
C TYR A 867 3.74 12.86 29.81
N ASP A 868 4.28 11.92 30.58
CA ASP A 868 3.55 10.94 31.35
C ASP A 868 3.40 11.43 32.81
N PHE A 869 2.17 11.52 33.26
CA PHE A 869 1.85 12.02 34.60
C PHE A 869 2.02 10.98 35.70
N ALA A 870 2.33 9.71 35.37
CA ALA A 870 2.56 8.66 36.39
C ALA A 870 3.59 9.08 37.41
N GLU A 871 4.68 9.75 37.01
CA GLU A 871 5.74 10.23 37.88
C GLU A 871 5.51 11.63 38.45
N SER A 872 4.41 12.31 38.10
CA SER A 872 4.15 13.68 38.49
C SER A 872 3.81 13.84 39.99
N GLY A 873 3.37 12.78 40.66
CA GLY A 873 2.83 12.79 42.02
C GLY A 873 1.50 13.54 42.16
N ILE A 874 0.82 13.87 41.05
CA ILE A 874 -0.48 14.52 41.03
C ILE A 874 -1.57 13.44 41.07
N GLY A 875 -2.16 13.21 42.24
CA GLY A 875 -3.23 12.21 42.41
C GLY A 875 -4.38 12.40 41.44
N GLY A 876 -4.78 11.30 40.75
CA GLY A 876 -5.84 11.26 39.74
C GLY A 876 -5.41 11.54 38.31
N LEU A 877 -4.11 11.80 38.06
CA LEU A 877 -3.52 11.93 36.73
C LEU A 877 -2.49 10.84 36.44
N GLU A 878 -2.32 9.86 37.31
CA GLU A 878 -1.26 8.83 37.24
C GLU A 878 -1.35 7.97 35.95
N GLY A 879 -2.56 7.81 35.40
CA GLY A 879 -2.74 7.08 34.14
C GLY A 879 -2.76 7.96 32.89
N LEU A 880 -2.54 9.27 33.00
CA LEU A 880 -2.62 10.21 31.87
C LEU A 880 -1.23 10.43 31.26
N SER A 881 -1.13 10.31 29.94
CA SER A 881 -0.02 10.83 29.14
C SER A 881 -0.53 11.76 28.03
N VAL A 882 0.27 12.77 27.67
CA VAL A 882 -0.06 13.73 26.61
C VAL A 882 1.13 13.85 25.66
N PHE A 883 0.87 14.15 24.38
CA PHE A 883 1.94 14.35 23.40
C PHE A 883 1.58 15.40 22.35
N LEU A 884 2.62 15.93 21.74
CA LEU A 884 2.60 16.77 20.55
C LEU A 884 3.59 16.19 19.54
N GLN A 885 3.16 15.97 18.30
CA GLN A 885 3.98 15.41 17.23
C GLN A 885 3.87 16.28 15.97
N GLY A 886 4.97 16.36 15.23
CA GLY A 886 5.01 16.93 13.89
C GLY A 886 5.61 15.91 12.92
N GLN A 887 4.95 15.71 11.78
CA GLN A 887 5.39 14.83 10.71
C GLN A 887 5.79 15.64 9.48
N ASN A 888 6.73 15.10 8.71
CA ASN A 888 7.28 15.77 7.53
C ASN A 888 7.70 17.21 7.80
N LEU A 889 8.41 17.46 8.89
CA LEU A 889 8.80 18.83 9.34
C LEU A 889 9.68 19.59 8.34
N THR A 890 10.33 18.88 7.43
CA THR A 890 11.11 19.43 6.31
C THR A 890 10.25 19.82 5.11
N ASN A 891 8.98 19.46 5.11
CA ASN A 891 8.07 19.66 3.97
C ASN A 891 8.61 18.98 2.69
N GLU A 892 9.01 17.73 2.81
CA GLU A 892 9.57 16.95 1.71
C GLU A 892 8.47 16.52 0.74
N PRO A 893 8.52 16.92 -0.55
CA PRO A 893 7.54 16.49 -1.54
C PRO A 893 7.84 15.05 -2.01
N PHE A 894 6.86 14.41 -2.60
CA PHE A 894 7.06 13.20 -3.41
C PHE A 894 7.26 13.63 -4.88
N VAL A 895 8.37 13.20 -5.50
CA VAL A 895 8.76 13.66 -6.84
C VAL A 895 9.11 12.48 -7.73
N THR A 896 8.58 12.47 -8.97
CA THR A 896 9.07 11.59 -10.03
C THR A 896 9.68 12.39 -11.16
N LYS A 897 10.63 11.78 -11.87
CA LYS A 897 11.34 12.40 -12.98
C LYS A 897 11.23 11.60 -14.26
N ASN A 898 11.20 12.33 -15.38
CA ASN A 898 11.48 11.82 -16.71
C ASN A 898 12.75 12.51 -17.23
N GLY A 899 13.88 11.77 -17.27
CA GLY A 899 15.18 12.37 -17.56
C GLY A 899 15.55 13.45 -16.53
N ALA A 900 15.80 14.68 -17.01
CA ALA A 900 16.17 15.81 -16.16
C ALA A 900 14.97 16.60 -15.60
N THR A 901 13.76 16.42 -16.15
CA THR A 901 12.58 17.19 -15.76
C THR A 901 11.71 16.47 -14.73
N ILE A 902 11.04 17.25 -13.90
CA ILE A 902 10.01 16.74 -12.97
C ILE A 902 8.79 16.32 -13.81
N GLN A 903 8.38 15.04 -13.63
CA GLN A 903 7.18 14.50 -14.24
C GLN A 903 5.98 14.61 -13.31
N ASP A 904 6.18 14.28 -12.04
CA ASP A 904 5.16 14.39 -11.00
C ASP A 904 5.78 15.03 -9.76
N TYR A 905 5.09 16.00 -9.17
CA TYR A 905 5.48 16.67 -7.94
C TYR A 905 4.26 16.76 -7.04
N GLN A 906 4.35 16.19 -5.85
CA GLN A 906 3.25 16.11 -4.90
C GLN A 906 3.73 16.70 -3.57
N ASN A 907 3.15 17.84 -3.18
CA ASN A 907 3.45 18.53 -1.93
C ASN A 907 2.28 18.35 -0.96
N TYR A 908 2.50 17.60 0.09
CA TYR A 908 1.49 17.30 1.12
C TYR A 908 1.57 18.23 2.34
N GLY A 909 2.59 19.11 2.39
CA GLY A 909 2.81 19.93 3.56
C GLY A 909 3.34 19.15 4.76
N LYS A 910 3.04 19.67 5.94
CA LYS A 910 3.38 19.09 7.26
C LYS A 910 2.11 18.70 7.97
N THR A 911 2.20 17.69 8.84
CA THR A 911 1.09 17.29 9.71
C THR A 911 1.46 17.48 11.16
N TYR A 912 0.55 18.05 11.93
CA TYR A 912 0.69 18.24 13.38
C TYR A 912 -0.38 17.45 14.12
N LEU A 913 0.04 16.74 15.17
CA LEU A 913 -0.82 15.89 15.97
C LEU A 913 -0.69 16.27 17.44
N MET A 914 -1.80 16.29 18.13
CA MET A 914 -1.86 16.49 19.58
C MET A 914 -2.79 15.45 20.18
N GLY A 915 -2.33 14.72 21.18
CA GLY A 915 -3.13 13.66 21.76
C GLY A 915 -2.87 13.38 23.22
N PHE A 916 -3.68 12.48 23.75
CA PHE A 916 -3.57 11.95 25.09
C PHE A 916 -3.84 10.45 25.12
N SER A 917 -3.28 9.78 26.12
CA SER A 917 -3.61 8.40 26.51
C SER A 917 -4.00 8.39 27.97
N TYR A 918 -5.05 7.66 28.33
CA TYR A 918 -5.47 7.49 29.71
C TYR A 918 -5.70 6.01 30.03
N LYS A 919 -4.89 5.49 30.93
CA LYS A 919 -4.95 4.09 31.42
C LYS A 919 -5.56 4.05 32.81
N LEU A 920 -6.56 3.16 33.02
CA LEU A 920 -7.27 2.94 34.29
C LEU A 920 -6.75 1.70 35.00
#